data_1912eec0049f6d861a93c7dfa9f325ba
#
_entry.id   1912eec0049f6d861a93c7dfa9f325ba
#
_cell.length_a   1.000
_cell.length_b   1.000
_cell.length_c   1.000
_cell.angle_alpha   90.00
_cell.angle_beta   90.00
_cell.angle_gamma   90.00
#
_symmetry.space_group_name_H-M   'P 1'
#
loop_
_entity.id
_entity.type
_entity.pdbx_description
1 polymer ?
#
loop_
_entity_poly.entity_id
_entity_poly.type
_entity_poly.pdbx_seq_one_letter_code
_entity_poly.pdbx_strand_id
1 'polypeptide(L)'
;MSELRFEWKNMLAADLGEESCVPDLLGERILQNSLKFYLDETDEIYEGYGKVADSYPYRQRNNYKRQLKEKQIRTAVLENNQLKAVFLPDYGGRLWELWDKNENRNLLYTNDVLQFSNLAVRNAWFSGGVEWNLGIIGHQPYTTEPLYVAETHTDEGEPVLRMYEYERIRGVTWQMDFWLDDDCSYLKCRMRIVNESTEVIPMYWWSNMAVPEYEQGHITVPASEAYAGTGVECRKVSLPEVDGVDVSDYQKIPRSIDYFFNIPENEPKYIVNVDKNGKGLLQFSTGRLKGRKLFSWGSNAASDHWQEFLTKDAGRYVEIQAGLGKTQYGCIPMAPHTAWEWMECYGPAYSEELTAEIYDKSFEERKRYITDYLQKTQLIRKLEEELKKTKKMALTEAELITPGSGYGAFRKEYARTGHLKFVKKTESMEKWEHFFETGELHCPDPDTEPDAFWNGEEFLAYLKKTTLKPLAPNYENWYAYYHLGILEFRKGNDKIAKEMYETSLKLRENAWALHGLACLSIHEGNKNLAALYAQRGMELKRHCLSYQKEGLKILSQCEAYRAILQQYAVMDEDMKSIGRVQYYYALGLVKTGRLEEADKLLNSEEGIVVDDVREGEDSIQDLWEILNHELYGGKQILPFRYEFHAN
;
A
#
# COMPACT_ATOMS: atom_id res chain seq x y z
N MET A 1 6.23 33.36 -11.12
CA MET A 1 4.82 32.95 -10.98
C MET A 1 4.77 31.44 -10.90
N SER A 2 3.95 30.94 -10.01
CA SER A 2 3.67 29.51 -9.91
C SER A 2 2.75 29.05 -11.04
N GLU A 3 2.94 27.85 -11.56
CA GLU A 3 2.09 27.27 -12.60
C GLU A 3 1.77 25.80 -12.31
N LEU A 4 0.58 25.37 -12.72
CA LEU A 4 0.15 23.97 -12.76
C LEU A 4 -0.08 23.57 -14.21
N ARG A 5 0.50 22.45 -14.63
CA ARG A 5 0.29 21.92 -15.98
C ARG A 5 0.23 20.39 -15.95
N PHE A 6 -0.44 19.82 -16.94
CA PHE A 6 -0.59 18.37 -17.11
C PHE A 6 0.19 17.93 -18.34
N GLU A 7 1.09 16.97 -18.14
CA GLU A 7 2.06 16.54 -19.14
C GLU A 7 2.11 15.02 -19.24
N TRP A 8 2.81 14.53 -20.25
CA TRP A 8 3.15 13.12 -20.39
C TRP A 8 4.66 12.92 -20.25
N LYS A 9 5.04 12.01 -19.36
CA LYS A 9 6.44 11.64 -19.13
C LYS A 9 6.70 10.26 -19.70
N ASN A 10 7.75 10.12 -20.53
CA ASN A 10 8.21 8.82 -20.97
C ASN A 10 8.96 8.13 -19.83
N MET A 11 8.57 6.93 -19.48
CA MET A 11 9.20 6.12 -18.44
C MET A 11 9.26 4.66 -18.88
N LEU A 12 10.32 3.95 -18.48
CA LEU A 12 10.32 2.49 -18.53
C LEU A 12 9.36 1.98 -17.45
N ALA A 13 8.33 1.25 -17.85
CA ALA A 13 7.30 0.77 -16.95
C ALA A 13 6.90 -0.66 -17.26
N ALA A 14 6.68 -1.44 -16.22
CA ALA A 14 6.07 -2.75 -16.30
C ALA A 14 4.56 -2.64 -16.54
N ASP A 15 3.94 -3.76 -16.90
CA ASP A 15 2.48 -3.85 -17.00
C ASP A 15 1.88 -4.23 -15.65
N LEU A 16 0.92 -3.45 -15.17
CA LEU A 16 0.21 -3.73 -13.92
C LEU A 16 -0.70 -4.96 -14.04
N GLY A 17 -1.11 -5.30 -15.27
CA GLY A 17 -2.03 -6.40 -15.53
C GLY A 17 -3.46 -6.12 -15.07
N GLU A 18 -4.34 -7.07 -15.34
CA GLU A 18 -5.73 -7.01 -14.92
C GLU A 18 -5.87 -7.23 -13.41
N GLU A 19 -6.88 -6.62 -12.81
CA GLU A 19 -7.25 -6.93 -11.42
C GLU A 19 -7.74 -8.37 -11.30
N SER A 20 -7.45 -9.00 -10.16
CA SER A 20 -8.00 -10.32 -9.85
C SER A 20 -9.52 -10.29 -9.81
N CYS A 21 -10.16 -11.26 -10.46
CA CYS A 21 -11.60 -11.49 -10.33
C CYS A 21 -11.99 -12.26 -9.07
N VAL A 22 -11.00 -12.76 -8.32
CA VAL A 22 -11.20 -13.51 -7.07
C VAL A 22 -11.08 -12.56 -5.88
N PRO A 23 -12.07 -12.50 -4.97
CA PRO A 23 -11.99 -11.66 -3.78
C PRO A 23 -10.99 -12.23 -2.78
N ASP A 24 -10.32 -11.34 -2.04
CA ASP A 24 -9.46 -11.73 -0.94
C ASP A 24 -10.31 -12.11 0.29
N LEU A 25 -10.41 -13.39 0.59
CA LEU A 25 -11.22 -13.92 1.68
C LEU A 25 -10.43 -14.64 2.78
N LEU A 26 -9.17 -14.99 2.52
CA LEU A 26 -8.34 -15.73 3.48
C LEU A 26 -7.54 -14.85 4.43
N GLY A 27 -7.35 -13.59 4.10
CA GLY A 27 -6.83 -12.58 5.02
C GLY A 27 -5.41 -12.78 5.55
N GLU A 28 -4.50 -13.36 4.78
CA GLU A 28 -3.17 -13.79 5.25
C GLU A 28 -2.14 -12.68 5.45
N ARG A 29 -2.53 -11.42 5.36
CA ARG A 29 -1.57 -10.35 5.10
C ARG A 29 -0.87 -9.74 6.28
N ILE A 30 -1.14 -10.16 7.49
CA ILE A 30 -0.67 -9.43 8.64
C ILE A 30 0.38 -10.22 9.40
N LEU A 31 1.62 -10.07 8.98
CA LEU A 31 2.82 -10.60 9.63
C LEU A 31 3.05 -10.10 11.06
N GLN A 32 2.45 -8.99 11.44
CA GLN A 32 2.57 -8.39 12.78
C GLN A 32 1.76 -9.11 13.88
N ASN A 33 1.28 -10.31 13.65
CA ASN A 33 0.45 -11.04 14.62
C ASN A 33 1.20 -11.51 15.87
N SER A 34 2.52 -11.54 15.82
CA SER A 34 3.36 -12.15 16.85
C SER A 34 4.47 -11.22 17.40
N LEU A 35 4.37 -9.92 17.15
CA LEU A 35 5.35 -8.97 17.68
C LEU A 35 5.37 -8.98 19.19
N LYS A 36 6.57 -9.00 19.76
CA LYS A 36 6.80 -8.80 21.18
C LYS A 36 7.11 -7.33 21.42
N PHE A 37 6.37 -6.73 22.35
CA PHE A 37 6.56 -5.33 22.72
C PHE A 37 7.32 -5.21 24.04
N TYR A 38 8.40 -4.44 24.03
CA TYR A 38 9.23 -4.09 25.20
C TYR A 38 9.17 -2.58 25.40
N LEU A 39 8.05 -2.12 25.95
CA LEU A 39 7.69 -0.70 26.11
C LEU A 39 7.46 -0.38 27.59
N ASP A 40 7.46 0.91 27.92
CA ASP A 40 7.04 1.38 29.24
C ASP A 40 5.51 1.33 29.35
N GLU A 41 5.00 1.15 30.56
CA GLU A 41 3.55 1.08 30.82
C GLU A 41 2.77 2.34 30.42
N THR A 42 3.48 3.47 30.22
CA THR A 42 2.91 4.76 29.80
C THR A 42 2.98 5.00 28.29
N ASP A 43 3.56 4.07 27.52
CA ASP A 43 3.65 4.22 26.07
C ASP A 43 2.33 3.82 25.39
N GLU A 44 1.69 4.77 24.71
CA GLU A 44 0.46 4.55 23.95
C GLU A 44 0.78 4.44 22.45
N ILE A 45 0.69 3.24 21.90
CA ILE A 45 0.93 2.97 20.47
C ILE A 45 -0.29 2.41 19.73
N TYR A 46 -1.39 2.15 20.42
CA TYR A 46 -2.65 1.59 19.86
C TYR A 46 -2.46 0.28 19.08
N GLU A 47 -1.58 -0.60 19.55
CA GLU A 47 -1.27 -1.84 18.87
C GLU A 47 -2.53 -2.63 18.46
N GLY A 48 -2.57 -3.05 17.19
CA GLY A 48 -3.65 -3.84 16.62
C GLY A 48 -4.97 -3.11 16.42
N TYR A 49 -5.13 -1.89 16.95
CA TYR A 49 -6.37 -1.16 16.75
C TYR A 49 -6.56 -0.78 15.27
N GLY A 50 -7.71 -1.16 14.72
CA GLY A 50 -8.05 -0.89 13.34
C GLY A 50 -7.35 -1.79 12.31
N LYS A 51 -6.71 -2.87 12.74
CA LYS A 51 -6.17 -3.89 11.87
C LYS A 51 -7.27 -4.49 10.98
N VAL A 52 -6.97 -4.70 9.70
CA VAL A 52 -7.87 -5.36 8.75
C VAL A 52 -7.27 -6.69 8.32
N ALA A 53 -8.12 -7.70 8.15
CA ALA A 53 -7.67 -9.04 7.78
C ALA A 53 -7.26 -9.14 6.31
N ASP A 54 -7.87 -8.34 5.44
CA ASP A 54 -7.74 -8.44 3.99
C ASP A 54 -8.01 -7.10 3.30
N SER A 55 -7.87 -7.06 1.98
CA SER A 55 -8.13 -5.85 1.17
C SER A 55 -9.55 -5.72 0.67
N TYR A 56 -10.47 -6.63 1.00
CA TYR A 56 -11.86 -6.53 0.55
C TYR A 56 -12.51 -5.19 0.96
N PRO A 57 -13.22 -4.47 0.12
CA PRO A 57 -13.79 -4.87 -1.18
C PRO A 57 -12.92 -4.54 -2.40
N TYR A 58 -11.65 -4.22 -2.22
CA TYR A 58 -10.73 -4.00 -3.33
C TYR A 58 -10.32 -5.34 -3.96
N ARG A 59 -10.22 -5.36 -5.29
CA ARG A 59 -9.66 -6.49 -6.01
C ARG A 59 -8.13 -6.46 -5.95
N GLN A 60 -7.51 -7.65 -5.95
CA GLN A 60 -6.06 -7.80 -5.89
C GLN A 60 -5.39 -7.37 -7.20
N ARG A 61 -4.19 -6.83 -7.11
CA ARG A 61 -3.28 -6.53 -8.22
C ARG A 61 -2.12 -7.53 -8.22
N ASN A 62 -2.38 -8.76 -8.61
CA ASN A 62 -1.40 -9.86 -8.57
C ASN A 62 -1.02 -10.43 -9.96
N ASN A 63 -1.42 -9.74 -11.05
CA ASN A 63 -1.15 -10.16 -12.43
C ASN A 63 -0.13 -9.25 -13.15
N TYR A 64 0.57 -8.40 -12.41
CA TYR A 64 1.63 -7.57 -12.98
C TYR A 64 2.81 -8.41 -13.48
N LYS A 65 3.56 -7.83 -14.42
CA LYS A 65 4.75 -8.43 -15.04
C LYS A 65 5.97 -7.57 -14.72
N ARG A 66 7.15 -8.15 -14.89
CA ARG A 66 8.41 -7.40 -14.71
C ARG A 66 9.02 -6.94 -16.04
N GLN A 67 8.46 -7.33 -17.18
CA GLN A 67 8.93 -6.87 -18.48
C GLN A 67 8.69 -5.36 -18.64
N LEU A 68 9.78 -4.62 -18.74
CA LEU A 68 9.77 -3.17 -18.90
C LEU A 68 9.58 -2.77 -20.39
N LYS A 69 8.75 -1.75 -20.61
CA LYS A 69 8.51 -1.11 -21.91
C LYS A 69 8.45 0.39 -21.72
N GLU A 70 8.81 1.16 -22.73
CA GLU A 70 8.54 2.59 -22.71
C GLU A 70 7.04 2.85 -22.72
N LYS A 71 6.59 3.63 -21.75
CA LYS A 71 5.19 4.06 -21.59
C LYS A 71 5.15 5.56 -21.36
N GLN A 72 4.09 6.18 -21.88
CA GLN A 72 3.75 7.55 -21.53
C GLN A 72 2.90 7.55 -20.27
N ILE A 73 3.41 8.14 -19.21
CA ILE A 73 2.74 8.26 -17.91
C ILE A 73 2.26 9.70 -17.76
N ARG A 74 0.98 9.87 -17.45
CA ARG A 74 0.41 11.20 -17.18
C ARG A 74 0.97 11.76 -15.89
N THR A 75 1.34 13.03 -15.93
CA THR A 75 1.87 13.76 -14.78
C THR A 75 1.12 15.06 -14.56
N ALA A 76 1.05 15.49 -13.29
CA ALA A 76 0.73 16.87 -12.93
C ALA A 76 1.99 17.54 -12.42
N VAL A 77 2.29 18.73 -12.89
CA VAL A 77 3.51 19.47 -12.57
C VAL A 77 3.15 20.80 -11.94
N LEU A 78 3.55 20.99 -10.68
CA LEU A 78 3.55 22.28 -10.01
C LEU A 78 4.97 22.86 -10.05
N GLU A 79 5.12 24.06 -10.53
CA GLU A 79 6.44 24.67 -10.70
C GLU A 79 6.43 26.17 -10.39
N ASN A 80 7.45 26.64 -9.68
CA ASN A 80 7.74 28.06 -9.45
C ASN A 80 9.21 28.35 -9.76
N ASN A 81 9.73 29.51 -9.34
CA ASN A 81 11.14 29.88 -9.57
C ASN A 81 12.14 28.98 -8.80
N GLN A 82 11.72 28.35 -7.71
CA GLN A 82 12.58 27.61 -6.77
C GLN A 82 12.47 26.09 -6.95
N LEU A 83 11.23 25.59 -7.10
CA LEU A 83 10.93 24.17 -7.10
C LEU A 83 10.13 23.74 -8.32
N LYS A 84 10.29 22.45 -8.67
CA LYS A 84 9.43 21.74 -9.60
C LYS A 84 9.00 20.42 -8.95
N ALA A 85 7.70 20.26 -8.70
CA ALA A 85 7.08 19.06 -8.15
C ALA A 85 6.33 18.31 -9.26
N VAL A 86 6.63 17.02 -9.44
CA VAL A 86 6.01 16.16 -10.45
C VAL A 86 5.21 15.06 -9.75
N PHE A 87 3.92 14.95 -10.06
CA PHE A 87 3.03 13.97 -9.49
C PHE A 87 2.60 12.93 -10.53
N LEU A 88 2.28 11.71 -10.07
CA LEU A 88 1.71 10.62 -10.87
C LEU A 88 0.24 10.40 -10.47
N PRO A 89 -0.73 11.10 -11.09
CA PRO A 89 -2.13 11.02 -10.71
C PRO A 89 -2.75 9.63 -10.85
N ASP A 90 -2.28 8.84 -11.82
CA ASP A 90 -2.77 7.50 -12.11
C ASP A 90 -2.19 6.41 -11.17
N TYR A 91 -1.25 6.80 -10.31
CA TYR A 91 -0.55 5.92 -9.36
C TYR A 91 -0.60 6.48 -7.94
N GLY A 92 -1.82 6.57 -7.39
CA GLY A 92 -2.05 7.03 -6.02
C GLY A 92 -1.74 8.50 -5.77
N GLY A 93 -1.61 9.31 -6.82
CA GLY A 93 -1.22 10.72 -6.71
C GLY A 93 0.19 10.90 -6.18
N ARG A 94 1.08 9.93 -6.39
CA ARG A 94 2.45 9.92 -5.88
C ARG A 94 3.20 11.18 -6.26
N LEU A 95 3.78 11.93 -5.30
CA LEU A 95 4.77 12.97 -5.59
C LEU A 95 6.06 12.26 -6.02
N TRP A 96 6.29 12.23 -7.34
CA TRP A 96 7.36 11.43 -7.94
C TRP A 96 8.72 12.11 -7.88
N GLU A 97 8.76 13.41 -8.21
CA GLU A 97 9.99 14.21 -8.19
C GLU A 97 9.73 15.53 -7.47
N LEU A 98 10.71 15.99 -6.74
CA LEU A 98 10.77 17.33 -6.16
C LEU A 98 12.14 17.96 -6.44
N TRP A 99 12.24 18.69 -7.53
CA TRP A 99 13.47 19.33 -7.96
C TRP A 99 13.69 20.66 -7.27
N ASP A 100 14.83 20.79 -6.60
CA ASP A 100 15.40 22.08 -6.23
C ASP A 100 16.12 22.64 -7.46
N LYS A 101 15.60 23.74 -8.00
CA LYS A 101 16.13 24.37 -9.22
C LYS A 101 17.43 25.11 -8.97
N ASN A 102 17.71 25.58 -7.75
CA ASN A 102 18.92 26.28 -7.40
C ASN A 102 20.13 25.33 -7.40
N GLU A 103 19.95 24.13 -6.90
CA GLU A 103 21.00 23.11 -6.87
C GLU A 103 20.90 22.12 -8.04
N ASN A 104 19.89 22.27 -8.89
CA ASN A 104 19.57 21.33 -9.98
C ASN A 104 19.56 19.88 -9.50
N ARG A 105 18.80 19.61 -8.43
CA ARG A 105 18.81 18.35 -7.72
C ARG A 105 17.39 17.89 -7.38
N ASN A 106 17.10 16.59 -7.60
CA ASN A 106 15.92 15.97 -7.05
C ASN A 106 16.14 15.68 -5.56
N LEU A 107 15.24 16.16 -4.70
CA LEU A 107 15.30 15.98 -3.25
C LEU A 107 14.77 14.60 -2.80
N LEU A 108 14.06 13.91 -3.68
CA LEU A 108 13.51 12.57 -3.46
C LEU A 108 14.34 11.51 -4.18
N TYR A 109 14.32 10.28 -3.67
CA TYR A 109 14.68 9.13 -4.47
C TYR A 109 13.56 8.87 -5.48
N THR A 110 13.93 8.85 -6.75
CA THR A 110 13.03 8.51 -7.83
C THR A 110 13.58 7.26 -8.52
N ASN A 111 12.79 6.21 -8.55
CA ASN A 111 13.15 5.00 -9.27
C ASN A 111 13.26 5.29 -10.77
N ASP A 112 14.21 4.68 -11.44
CA ASP A 112 14.40 4.81 -12.90
C ASP A 112 13.39 4.00 -13.72
N VAL A 113 12.65 3.13 -13.04
CA VAL A 113 11.59 2.30 -13.63
C VAL A 113 10.31 2.34 -12.80
N LEU A 114 9.16 2.17 -13.45
CA LEU A 114 7.90 1.89 -12.77
C LEU A 114 7.69 0.37 -12.79
N GLN A 115 8.16 -0.31 -11.75
CA GLN A 115 8.15 -1.76 -11.62
C GLN A 115 7.44 -2.18 -10.34
N PHE A 116 6.57 -3.18 -10.42
CA PHE A 116 5.72 -3.59 -9.31
C PHE A 116 6.29 -4.75 -8.52
N SER A 117 6.01 -4.77 -7.21
CA SER A 117 6.36 -5.82 -6.26
C SER A 117 5.23 -6.03 -5.24
N ASN A 118 5.25 -7.14 -4.50
CA ASN A 118 4.18 -7.51 -3.57
C ASN A 118 4.43 -6.95 -2.16
N LEU A 119 4.39 -5.62 -1.99
CA LEU A 119 4.58 -4.96 -0.70
C LEU A 119 3.34 -4.19 -0.20
N ALA A 120 2.24 -4.19 -0.97
CA ALA A 120 0.99 -3.51 -0.61
C ALA A 120 -0.13 -4.49 -0.24
N VAL A 121 -1.20 -3.97 0.37
CA VAL A 121 -2.38 -4.76 0.74
C VAL A 121 -3.14 -5.35 -0.45
N ARG A 122 -2.96 -4.76 -1.64
CA ARG A 122 -3.49 -5.29 -2.92
C ARG A 122 -2.41 -5.94 -3.78
N ASN A 123 -1.29 -6.31 -3.21
CA ASN A 123 -0.09 -6.90 -3.79
C ASN A 123 0.80 -5.91 -4.54
N ALA A 124 0.32 -5.19 -5.54
CA ALA A 124 1.15 -4.29 -6.35
C ALA A 124 1.53 -3.00 -5.62
N TRP A 125 2.82 -2.74 -5.54
CA TRP A 125 3.45 -1.54 -5.00
C TRP A 125 4.70 -1.22 -5.84
N PHE A 126 5.18 0.02 -5.80
CA PHE A 126 6.42 0.44 -6.46
C PHE A 126 7.19 1.45 -5.61
N SER A 127 8.50 1.43 -5.71
CA SER A 127 9.41 2.29 -4.94
C SER A 127 9.56 3.68 -5.56
N GLY A 128 9.94 4.66 -4.74
CA GLY A 128 10.28 6.02 -5.15
C GLY A 128 9.18 7.06 -4.90
N GLY A 129 9.60 8.30 -4.77
CA GLY A 129 8.72 9.44 -4.52
C GLY A 129 8.10 9.48 -3.12
N VAL A 130 7.01 10.23 -2.96
CA VAL A 130 6.20 10.27 -1.71
C VAL A 130 4.89 9.56 -1.93
N GLU A 131 4.65 8.53 -1.13
CA GLU A 131 3.41 7.77 -1.08
C GLU A 131 2.52 8.26 0.08
N TRP A 132 1.21 8.27 -0.14
CA TRP A 132 0.20 8.71 0.81
C TRP A 132 -0.59 7.52 1.32
N ASN A 133 -0.35 7.06 2.54
CA ASN A 133 -0.97 5.87 3.11
C ASN A 133 -2.09 6.21 4.08
N LEU A 134 -3.31 5.83 3.74
CA LEU A 134 -4.54 6.21 4.43
C LEU A 134 -5.38 5.00 4.87
N GLY A 135 -6.05 5.16 6.00
CA GLY A 135 -7.22 4.38 6.40
C GLY A 135 -6.91 3.02 6.99
N ILE A 136 -5.96 2.30 6.45
CA ILE A 136 -5.54 0.97 6.90
C ILE A 136 -4.04 0.93 7.20
N ILE A 137 -3.63 0.04 8.08
CA ILE A 137 -2.20 -0.18 8.37
C ILE A 137 -1.50 -0.70 7.12
N GLY A 138 -0.38 -0.09 6.76
CA GLY A 138 0.42 -0.42 5.59
C GLY A 138 0.13 0.46 4.36
N HIS A 139 0.49 -0.03 3.19
CA HIS A 139 0.32 0.70 1.93
C HIS A 139 -1.15 0.71 1.48
N GLN A 140 -1.64 1.90 1.13
CA GLN A 140 -3.06 2.10 0.80
C GLN A 140 -3.49 1.36 -0.48
N PRO A 141 -4.79 1.02 -0.60
CA PRO A 141 -5.32 0.36 -1.79
C PRO A 141 -5.20 1.15 -3.10
N TYR A 142 -5.03 2.46 -3.04
CA TYR A 142 -4.91 3.35 -4.20
C TYR A 142 -3.47 3.58 -4.67
N THR A 143 -2.45 2.98 -4.06
CA THR A 143 -1.04 3.23 -4.41
C THR A 143 -0.72 3.01 -5.90
N THR A 144 -1.48 2.15 -6.59
CA THR A 144 -1.37 1.86 -8.04
C THR A 144 -2.65 2.21 -8.81
N GLU A 145 -3.51 3.06 -8.26
CA GLU A 145 -4.80 3.43 -8.85
C GLU A 145 -4.88 4.94 -9.14
N PRO A 146 -5.69 5.35 -10.11
CA PRO A 146 -5.94 6.76 -10.36
C PRO A 146 -6.76 7.40 -9.24
N LEU A 147 -6.41 8.64 -8.90
CA LEU A 147 -7.20 9.53 -8.06
C LEU A 147 -8.03 10.49 -8.89
N TYR A 148 -9.07 11.07 -8.30
CA TYR A 148 -9.69 12.28 -8.83
C TYR A 148 -8.69 13.41 -8.79
N VAL A 149 -8.55 14.12 -9.91
CA VAL A 149 -7.69 15.29 -10.06
C VAL A 149 -8.53 16.49 -10.42
N ALA A 150 -8.36 17.57 -9.68
CA ALA A 150 -9.03 18.83 -9.92
C ALA A 150 -8.06 20.01 -9.73
N GLU A 151 -8.40 21.13 -10.29
CA GLU A 151 -7.68 22.39 -10.18
C GLU A 151 -8.54 23.43 -9.46
N THR A 152 -7.93 24.16 -8.53
CA THR A 152 -8.47 25.35 -7.90
C THR A 152 -7.34 26.37 -7.67
N HIS A 153 -7.59 27.45 -6.95
CA HIS A 153 -6.60 28.49 -6.70
C HIS A 153 -6.64 28.91 -5.23
N THR A 154 -5.50 29.40 -4.73
CA THR A 154 -5.43 30.09 -3.45
C THR A 154 -6.15 31.43 -3.52
N ASP A 155 -6.37 32.10 -2.39
CA ASP A 155 -6.95 33.46 -2.37
C ASP A 155 -6.00 34.49 -3.01
N GLU A 156 -4.70 34.18 -3.12
CA GLU A 156 -3.67 34.97 -3.79
C GLU A 156 -3.55 34.69 -5.30
N GLY A 157 -4.19 33.61 -5.79
CA GLY A 157 -4.27 33.26 -7.19
C GLY A 157 -3.28 32.18 -7.65
N GLU A 158 -2.48 31.60 -6.75
CA GLU A 158 -1.63 30.47 -7.10
C GLU A 158 -2.49 29.23 -7.42
N PRO A 159 -2.09 28.45 -8.47
CA PRO A 159 -2.81 27.22 -8.82
C PRO A 159 -2.62 26.14 -7.76
N VAL A 160 -3.69 25.42 -7.48
CA VAL A 160 -3.74 24.32 -6.52
C VAL A 160 -4.09 23.02 -7.24
N LEU A 161 -3.20 22.05 -7.17
CA LEU A 161 -3.49 20.67 -7.55
C LEU A 161 -4.27 20.01 -6.43
N ARG A 162 -5.53 19.68 -6.67
CA ARG A 162 -6.36 18.89 -5.74
C ARG A 162 -6.43 17.44 -6.21
N MET A 163 -6.09 16.50 -5.34
CA MET A 163 -6.32 15.07 -5.54
C MET A 163 -7.16 14.51 -4.40
N TYR A 164 -8.13 13.65 -4.71
CA TYR A 164 -9.04 13.12 -3.69
C TYR A 164 -9.61 11.78 -4.10
N GLU A 165 -10.11 11.02 -3.11
CA GLU A 165 -10.79 9.76 -3.35
C GLU A 165 -11.66 9.34 -2.14
N TYR A 166 -12.40 8.25 -2.30
CA TYR A 166 -13.21 7.62 -1.27
C TYR A 166 -12.59 6.28 -0.90
N GLU A 167 -12.13 6.15 0.35
CA GLU A 167 -11.56 4.93 0.88
C GLU A 167 -12.70 4.01 1.36
N ARG A 168 -12.77 2.81 0.78
CA ARG A 168 -13.94 1.92 0.84
C ARG A 168 -13.98 1.02 2.07
N ILE A 169 -12.85 0.74 2.71
CA ILE A 169 -12.78 -0.10 3.92
C ILE A 169 -13.28 0.69 5.13
N ARG A 170 -12.83 1.93 5.27
CA ARG A 170 -13.23 2.83 6.36
C ARG A 170 -14.47 3.67 6.06
N GLY A 171 -14.82 3.79 4.80
CA GLY A 171 -15.93 4.64 4.36
C GLY A 171 -15.64 6.12 4.52
N VAL A 172 -14.42 6.56 4.22
CA VAL A 172 -14.00 7.97 4.40
C VAL A 172 -13.62 8.63 3.10
N THR A 173 -13.88 9.93 3.04
CA THR A 173 -13.37 10.79 1.97
C THR A 173 -12.09 11.46 2.41
N TRP A 174 -11.11 11.46 1.52
CA TRP A 174 -9.84 12.14 1.76
C TRP A 174 -9.47 13.02 0.59
N GLN A 175 -8.72 14.11 0.88
CA GLN A 175 -8.37 15.17 -0.04
C GLN A 175 -6.96 15.66 0.27
N MET A 176 -6.21 15.95 -0.77
CA MET A 176 -4.87 16.53 -0.74
C MET A 176 -4.85 17.73 -1.68
N ASP A 177 -4.49 18.88 -1.16
CA ASP A 177 -4.31 20.12 -1.93
C ASP A 177 -2.83 20.50 -1.91
N PHE A 178 -2.21 20.68 -3.09
CA PHE A 178 -0.80 21.00 -3.25
C PHE A 178 -0.64 22.32 -3.98
N TRP A 179 0.26 23.19 -3.49
CA TRP A 179 0.59 24.43 -4.17
C TRP A 179 1.99 24.93 -3.84
N LEU A 180 2.46 25.86 -4.65
CA LEU A 180 3.71 26.59 -4.47
C LEU A 180 3.39 28.08 -4.53
N ASP A 181 3.80 28.87 -3.54
CA ASP A 181 3.82 30.31 -3.68
C ASP A 181 4.96 30.69 -4.66
N ASP A 182 4.89 31.86 -5.27
CA ASP A 182 5.79 32.26 -6.38
C ASP A 182 7.29 32.10 -6.10
N ASP A 183 7.73 32.48 -4.91
CA ASP A 183 9.15 32.46 -4.52
C ASP A 183 9.44 31.52 -3.33
N CYS A 184 8.49 30.62 -2.99
CA CYS A 184 8.66 29.68 -1.89
C CYS A 184 9.53 28.49 -2.29
N SER A 185 10.48 28.12 -1.43
CA SER A 185 11.32 26.93 -1.58
C SER A 185 10.73 25.66 -0.93
N TYR A 186 9.46 25.69 -0.51
CA TYR A 186 8.77 24.55 0.09
C TYR A 186 7.44 24.29 -0.61
N LEU A 187 7.27 23.05 -1.09
CA LEU A 187 5.97 22.56 -1.56
C LEU A 187 5.03 22.44 -0.35
N LYS A 188 3.90 23.12 -0.41
CA LYS A 188 2.85 23.10 0.62
C LYS A 188 1.80 22.04 0.28
N CYS A 189 1.45 21.25 1.27
CA CYS A 189 0.51 20.15 1.14
C CYS A 189 -0.53 20.26 2.28
N ARG A 190 -1.79 20.49 1.93
CA ARG A 190 -2.90 20.45 2.88
C ARG A 190 -3.62 19.11 2.75
N MET A 191 -3.71 18.37 3.84
CA MET A 191 -4.38 17.09 3.92
C MET A 191 -5.70 17.22 4.69
N ARG A 192 -6.70 16.47 4.24
CA ARG A 192 -8.02 16.42 4.87
C ARG A 192 -8.60 15.03 4.80
N ILE A 193 -9.05 14.48 5.94
CA ILE A 193 -9.80 13.22 6.04
C ILE A 193 -11.13 13.52 6.72
N VAL A 194 -12.22 12.96 6.20
CA VAL A 194 -13.56 13.20 6.73
C VAL A 194 -14.24 11.88 7.09
N ASN A 195 -14.54 11.71 8.38
CA ASN A 195 -15.45 10.69 8.87
C ASN A 195 -16.87 11.26 8.91
N GLU A 196 -17.71 10.82 8.00
CA GLU A 196 -19.11 11.25 7.94
C GLU A 196 -20.08 10.25 8.56
N SER A 197 -19.57 9.11 9.03
CA SER A 197 -20.36 8.10 9.71
C SER A 197 -20.77 8.54 11.13
N THR A 198 -21.67 7.78 11.72
CA THR A 198 -22.10 7.90 13.12
C THR A 198 -21.20 7.18 14.10
N GLU A 199 -20.18 6.48 13.60
CA GLU A 199 -19.31 5.61 14.38
C GLU A 199 -17.91 6.21 14.56
N VAL A 200 -17.24 5.82 15.64
CA VAL A 200 -15.80 6.01 15.79
C VAL A 200 -15.08 5.03 14.87
N ILE A 201 -14.27 5.53 13.95
CA ILE A 201 -13.54 4.70 13.01
C ILE A 201 -12.03 4.69 13.31
N PRO A 202 -11.36 3.56 13.10
CA PRO A 202 -9.90 3.51 13.12
C PRO A 202 -9.35 4.31 11.94
N MET A 203 -8.46 5.27 12.19
CA MET A 203 -7.86 6.08 11.14
C MET A 203 -6.36 5.99 11.17
N TYR A 204 -5.78 5.93 9.99
CA TYR A 204 -4.36 5.80 9.70
C TYR A 204 -3.95 6.83 8.66
N TRP A 205 -2.78 7.43 8.83
CA TRP A 205 -2.11 8.21 7.81
C TRP A 205 -0.61 8.20 8.03
N TRP A 206 0.13 7.94 6.94
CA TRP A 206 1.57 8.10 6.85
C TRP A 206 1.96 8.57 5.44
N SER A 207 2.70 9.69 5.38
CA SER A 207 3.38 10.16 4.18
C SER A 207 4.75 9.47 4.14
N ASN A 208 4.96 8.63 3.14
CA ASN A 208 6.17 7.81 3.00
C ASN A 208 7.06 8.40 1.91
N MET A 209 8.18 9.00 2.29
CA MET A 209 9.14 9.65 1.40
C MET A 209 10.33 8.72 1.17
N ALA A 210 10.48 8.21 -0.05
CA ALA A 210 11.72 7.58 -0.47
C ALA A 210 12.77 8.68 -0.69
N VAL A 211 13.91 8.57 -0.01
CA VAL A 211 15.04 9.50 -0.13
C VAL A 211 16.32 8.73 -0.43
N PRO A 212 17.27 9.31 -1.20
CA PRO A 212 18.52 8.62 -1.49
C PRO A 212 19.27 8.22 -0.22
N GLU A 213 19.80 7.01 -0.22
CA GLU A 213 20.78 6.56 0.77
C GLU A 213 22.13 7.15 0.37
N TYR A 214 22.40 8.37 0.87
CA TYR A 214 23.63 9.08 0.52
C TYR A 214 24.85 8.46 1.19
N GLU A 215 25.97 8.43 0.46
CA GLU A 215 27.26 8.15 1.07
C GLU A 215 27.59 9.22 2.13
N GLN A 216 27.85 8.79 3.38
CA GLN A 216 28.00 9.66 4.54
C GLN A 216 26.79 10.59 4.77
N GLY A 217 25.58 10.07 4.47
CA GLY A 217 24.34 10.80 4.69
C GLY A 217 23.80 10.62 6.11
N HIS A 218 22.95 11.56 6.52
CA HIS A 218 22.44 11.61 7.88
C HIS A 218 20.93 11.89 7.95
N ILE A 219 20.28 11.24 8.91
CA ILE A 219 18.94 11.62 9.36
C ILE A 219 19.03 12.49 10.61
N THR A 220 18.21 13.51 10.71
CA THR A 220 18.05 14.31 11.93
C THR A 220 16.59 14.54 12.24
N VAL A 221 16.18 14.31 13.50
CA VAL A 221 14.85 14.51 14.04
C VAL A 221 14.92 15.10 15.45
N PRO A 222 13.89 15.80 15.95
CA PRO A 222 13.88 16.36 17.30
C PRO A 222 13.44 15.33 18.35
N ALA A 223 14.09 14.16 18.35
CA ALA A 223 13.84 13.07 19.29
C ALA A 223 15.13 12.61 19.96
N SER A 224 15.01 12.06 21.17
CA SER A 224 16.11 11.41 21.92
C SER A 224 15.86 9.92 22.11
N GLU A 225 14.67 9.45 21.71
CA GLU A 225 14.24 8.06 21.81
C GLU A 225 13.47 7.65 20.53
N ALA A 226 13.46 6.35 20.27
CA ALA A 226 12.63 5.77 19.21
C ALA A 226 12.06 4.41 19.66
N TYR A 227 11.01 3.96 18.97
CA TYR A 227 10.56 2.57 19.01
C TYR A 227 11.20 1.83 17.83
N ALA A 228 12.14 0.94 18.12
CA ALA A 228 12.83 0.14 17.11
C ALA A 228 12.05 -1.14 16.82
N GLY A 229 11.60 -1.31 15.60
CA GLY A 229 10.77 -2.43 15.14
C GLY A 229 11.47 -3.30 14.11
N THR A 230 11.55 -4.60 14.45
CA THR A 230 12.11 -5.61 13.56
C THR A 230 11.02 -6.54 13.05
N GLY A 231 10.40 -6.92 12.38
CA GLY A 231 9.31 -7.87 12.10
C GLY A 231 8.93 -8.84 13.23
N VAL A 232 9.72 -8.96 14.29
CA VAL A 232 9.45 -9.87 15.42
C VAL A 232 9.30 -9.18 16.77
N GLU A 233 9.88 -8.00 16.94
CA GLU A 233 9.79 -7.24 18.19
C GLU A 233 9.79 -5.74 17.98
N CYS A 234 9.26 -5.01 18.95
CA CYS A 234 9.35 -3.56 19.06
C CYS A 234 9.84 -3.20 20.46
N ARG A 235 10.91 -2.41 20.54
CA ARG A 235 11.49 -1.97 21.82
C ARG A 235 11.80 -0.47 21.80
N LYS A 236 11.72 0.15 22.95
CA LYS A 236 12.14 1.54 23.13
C LYS A 236 13.67 1.61 23.19
N VAL A 237 14.26 2.54 22.47
CA VAL A 237 15.72 2.73 22.36
C VAL A 237 16.09 4.20 22.48
N SER A 238 17.30 4.47 22.98
CA SER A 238 17.85 5.82 23.00
C SER A 238 18.56 6.14 21.68
N LEU A 239 18.55 7.41 21.30
CA LEU A 239 19.19 7.91 20.07
C LEU A 239 20.43 8.75 20.41
N PRO A 240 21.40 8.85 19.50
CA PRO A 240 21.47 8.21 18.18
C PRO A 240 22.05 6.77 18.22
N GLU A 241 22.66 6.35 19.33
CA GLU A 241 23.34 5.06 19.41
C GLU A 241 22.39 3.95 19.87
N VAL A 242 22.20 2.95 19.00
CA VAL A 242 21.39 1.75 19.25
C VAL A 242 22.28 0.52 19.03
N ASP A 243 22.47 -0.31 20.06
CA ASP A 243 23.30 -1.52 20.02
C ASP A 243 24.74 -1.25 19.48
N GLY A 244 25.32 -0.10 19.83
CA GLY A 244 26.65 0.32 19.37
C GLY A 244 26.72 0.89 17.96
N VAL A 245 25.57 1.16 17.33
CA VAL A 245 25.46 1.76 15.99
C VAL A 245 24.78 3.12 16.09
N ASP A 246 25.40 4.15 15.52
CA ASP A 246 24.75 5.45 15.30
C ASP A 246 23.73 5.29 14.16
N VAL A 247 22.45 5.17 14.50
CA VAL A 247 21.36 4.95 13.55
C VAL A 247 20.94 6.20 12.79
N SER A 248 21.49 7.37 13.15
CA SER A 248 21.33 8.57 12.34
C SER A 248 22.17 8.51 11.06
N ASP A 249 23.21 7.68 11.03
CA ASP A 249 23.98 7.29 9.84
C ASP A 249 23.44 5.93 9.34
N TYR A 250 22.44 6.00 8.47
CA TYR A 250 21.70 4.81 8.04
C TYR A 250 22.55 3.76 7.32
N GLN A 251 23.69 4.13 6.75
CA GLN A 251 24.61 3.16 6.12
C GLN A 251 25.24 2.20 7.14
N LYS A 252 25.27 2.54 8.42
CA LYS A 252 25.76 1.67 9.50
C LYS A 252 24.72 0.66 10.00
N ILE A 253 23.46 0.80 9.59
CA ILE A 253 22.38 -0.10 10.01
C ILE A 253 22.56 -1.45 9.30
N PRO A 254 22.73 -2.57 10.04
CA PRO A 254 23.14 -3.83 9.43
C PRO A 254 22.00 -4.66 8.81
N ARG A 255 20.73 -4.37 9.13
CA ARG A 255 19.55 -5.16 8.74
C ARG A 255 18.33 -4.28 8.50
N SER A 256 17.30 -4.82 7.86
CA SER A 256 16.02 -4.16 7.70
C SER A 256 15.38 -3.84 9.07
N ILE A 257 15.01 -2.58 9.29
CA ILE A 257 14.48 -2.11 10.57
C ILE A 257 13.71 -0.80 10.43
N ASP A 258 12.70 -0.65 11.31
CA ASP A 258 11.94 0.58 11.53
C ASP A 258 12.41 1.29 12.79
N TYR A 259 12.65 2.61 12.70
CA TYR A 259 12.81 3.49 13.86
C TYR A 259 11.69 4.52 13.86
N PHE A 260 10.70 4.34 14.75
CA PHE A 260 9.63 5.30 14.98
C PHE A 260 10.10 6.30 16.06
N PHE A 261 10.41 7.51 15.65
CA PHE A 261 10.97 8.54 16.52
C PHE A 261 9.92 9.09 17.50
N ASN A 262 10.20 8.97 18.80
CA ASN A 262 9.31 9.48 19.85
C ASN A 262 9.56 10.98 20.08
N ILE A 263 9.01 11.80 19.19
CA ILE A 263 9.15 13.26 19.26
C ILE A 263 8.29 13.81 20.39
N PRO A 264 8.83 14.55 21.37
CA PRO A 264 8.05 15.20 22.42
C PRO A 264 6.97 16.12 21.85
N GLU A 265 5.85 16.26 22.56
CA GLU A 265 4.68 16.98 22.02
C GLU A 265 4.96 18.49 21.78
N ASN A 266 5.80 19.10 22.60
CA ASN A 266 6.23 20.49 22.49
C ASN A 266 7.33 20.75 21.47
N GLU A 267 7.95 19.71 20.89
CA GLU A 267 8.99 19.87 19.89
C GLU A 267 8.38 20.03 18.48
N PRO A 268 9.04 20.78 17.58
CA PRO A 268 8.61 20.94 16.19
C PRO A 268 8.62 19.57 15.48
N LYS A 269 7.65 19.36 14.57
CA LYS A 269 7.50 18.09 13.86
C LYS A 269 8.24 18.14 12.53
N TYR A 270 9.47 17.61 12.48
CA TYR A 270 10.30 17.56 11.27
C TYR A 270 11.13 16.29 11.18
N ILE A 271 11.63 16.01 9.97
CA ILE A 271 12.67 15.03 9.67
C ILE A 271 13.51 15.54 8.50
N VAL A 272 14.80 15.30 8.56
CA VAL A 272 15.78 15.73 7.55
C VAL A 272 16.60 14.55 7.08
N ASN A 273 16.82 14.46 5.76
CA ASN A 273 17.83 13.59 5.15
C ASN A 273 18.78 14.42 4.32
N VAL A 274 20.07 14.35 4.60
CA VAL A 274 21.12 15.11 3.88
C VAL A 274 22.33 14.27 3.56
N ASP A 275 23.05 14.65 2.49
CA ASP A 275 24.37 14.15 2.15
C ASP A 275 25.47 14.81 2.99
N LYS A 276 26.73 14.43 2.78
CA LYS A 276 27.91 14.98 3.44
C LYS A 276 28.11 16.50 3.25
N ASN A 277 27.44 17.10 2.28
CA ASN A 277 27.48 18.55 2.03
C ASN A 277 26.27 19.27 2.64
N GLY A 278 25.44 18.59 3.43
CA GLY A 278 24.25 19.14 4.05
C GLY A 278 23.09 19.36 3.07
N LYS A 279 23.13 18.76 1.88
CA LYS A 279 22.11 18.93 0.85
C LYS A 279 21.17 17.73 0.81
N GLY A 280 19.88 18.01 0.81
CA GLY A 280 18.84 16.97 0.81
C GLY A 280 17.47 17.52 1.14
N LEU A 281 16.62 16.67 1.70
CA LEU A 281 15.22 16.95 1.98
C LEU A 281 14.99 17.32 3.46
N LEU A 282 14.28 18.43 3.69
CA LEU A 282 13.60 18.75 4.93
C LEU A 282 12.08 18.55 4.74
N GLN A 283 11.48 17.72 5.58
CA GLN A 283 10.04 17.63 5.74
C GLN A 283 9.65 18.16 7.13
N PHE A 284 8.65 19.02 7.18
CA PHE A 284 8.07 19.51 8.43
C PHE A 284 6.55 19.66 8.31
N SER A 285 5.85 19.70 9.45
CA SER A 285 4.39 19.71 9.45
C SER A 285 3.80 20.47 10.64
N THR A 286 2.50 20.76 10.56
CA THR A 286 1.68 21.17 11.72
C THR A 286 1.60 20.07 12.76
N GLY A 287 1.26 20.41 14.01
CA GLY A 287 1.37 19.54 15.17
C GLY A 287 0.50 18.28 15.17
N ARG A 288 -0.54 18.19 14.32
CA ARG A 288 -1.38 16.98 14.23
C ARG A 288 -0.61 15.77 13.73
N LEU A 289 0.34 15.93 12.84
CA LEU A 289 1.17 14.85 12.29
C LEU A 289 2.34 14.56 13.25
N LYS A 290 2.07 13.72 14.27
CA LYS A 290 2.93 13.53 15.44
C LYS A 290 4.15 12.65 15.18
N GLY A 291 3.98 11.58 14.38
CA GLY A 291 5.00 10.56 14.16
C GLY A 291 6.03 10.94 13.10
N ARG A 292 7.26 10.48 13.30
CA ARG A 292 8.30 10.41 12.28
C ARG A 292 8.95 9.03 12.33
N LYS A 293 9.41 8.55 11.18
CA LYS A 293 9.99 7.21 11.07
C LYS A 293 11.16 7.23 10.09
N LEU A 294 12.16 6.40 10.35
CA LEU A 294 13.14 5.91 9.39
C LEU A 294 12.90 4.42 9.16
N PHE A 295 12.70 4.01 7.92
CA PHE A 295 12.87 2.63 7.49
C PHE A 295 14.19 2.51 6.74
N SER A 296 15.05 1.62 7.18
CA SER A 296 16.29 1.25 6.49
C SER A 296 16.20 -0.19 6.01
N TRP A 297 16.55 -0.42 4.77
CA TRP A 297 16.73 -1.78 4.24
C TRP A 297 17.87 -2.52 4.95
N GLY A 298 18.85 -1.79 5.49
CA GLY A 298 20.07 -2.35 6.04
C GLY A 298 21.15 -2.62 4.98
N SER A 299 22.24 -3.27 5.39
CA SER A 299 23.45 -3.47 4.58
C SER A 299 23.86 -4.94 4.41
N ASN A 300 22.95 -5.90 4.65
CA ASN A 300 23.21 -7.32 4.39
C ASN A 300 22.89 -7.70 2.92
N ALA A 301 23.26 -8.89 2.49
CA ALA A 301 23.10 -9.36 1.11
C ALA A 301 21.61 -9.40 0.68
N ALA A 302 20.70 -9.82 1.56
CA ALA A 302 19.27 -9.84 1.26
C ALA A 302 18.71 -8.41 1.10
N SER A 303 19.19 -7.46 1.88
CA SER A 303 18.87 -6.03 1.73
C SER A 303 19.32 -5.48 0.37
N ASP A 304 20.52 -5.85 -0.06
CA ASP A 304 21.02 -5.49 -1.39
C ASP A 304 20.15 -6.11 -2.48
N HIS A 305 19.80 -7.38 -2.34
CA HIS A 305 18.93 -8.06 -3.30
C HIS A 305 17.53 -7.44 -3.39
N TRP A 306 16.91 -7.07 -2.25
CA TRP A 306 15.64 -6.34 -2.27
C TRP A 306 15.73 -5.02 -3.02
N GLN A 307 16.79 -4.24 -2.80
CA GLN A 307 16.96 -2.96 -3.49
C GLN A 307 17.19 -3.16 -5.00
N GLU A 308 17.98 -4.16 -5.41
CA GLU A 308 18.14 -4.54 -6.81
C GLU A 308 16.84 -5.07 -7.43
N PHE A 309 16.04 -5.83 -6.66
CA PHE A 309 14.75 -6.33 -7.10
C PHE A 309 13.74 -5.21 -7.36
N LEU A 310 13.80 -4.10 -6.62
CA LEU A 310 12.86 -2.99 -6.71
C LEU A 310 13.23 -1.94 -7.76
N THR A 311 14.48 -1.90 -8.21
CA THR A 311 15.00 -0.89 -9.13
C THR A 311 15.77 -1.52 -10.28
N LYS A 312 16.22 -0.71 -11.22
CA LYS A 312 17.16 -1.12 -12.27
C LYS A 312 18.54 -0.53 -12.03
N ASP A 313 18.66 0.80 -12.11
CA ASP A 313 19.93 1.53 -11.98
C ASP A 313 19.85 2.71 -11.01
N ALA A 314 18.71 2.96 -10.36
CA ALA A 314 18.48 4.16 -9.54
C ALA A 314 19.27 4.18 -8.22
N GLY A 315 19.88 3.07 -7.83
CA GLY A 315 20.68 2.98 -6.61
C GLY A 315 19.84 2.70 -5.35
N ARG A 316 20.44 2.90 -4.18
CA ARG A 316 19.88 2.61 -2.88
C ARG A 316 19.07 3.77 -2.30
N TYR A 317 18.07 3.44 -1.49
CA TYR A 317 17.25 4.43 -0.81
C TYR A 317 16.86 3.96 0.60
N VAL A 318 16.46 4.90 1.41
CA VAL A 318 15.78 4.71 2.68
C VAL A 318 14.43 5.43 2.65
N GLU A 319 13.55 5.11 3.58
CA GLU A 319 12.28 5.81 3.68
C GLU A 319 12.24 6.63 4.97
N ILE A 320 11.98 7.93 4.84
CA ILE A 320 11.61 8.78 5.95
C ILE A 320 10.11 9.03 5.87
N GLN A 321 9.43 8.97 7.03
CA GLN A 321 7.98 9.00 7.03
C GLN A 321 7.43 9.96 8.08
N ALA A 322 6.21 10.46 7.82
CA ALA A 322 5.47 11.32 8.73
C ALA A 322 4.04 10.79 8.93
N GLY A 323 3.59 10.63 10.18
CA GLY A 323 2.32 9.98 10.47
C GLY A 323 1.51 10.60 11.60
N LEU A 324 0.21 10.30 11.62
CA LEU A 324 -0.72 10.71 12.68
C LEU A 324 -0.41 10.03 14.00
N GLY A 325 -0.09 8.73 13.97
CA GLY A 325 0.30 7.94 15.13
C GLY A 325 1.78 8.04 15.47
N LYS A 326 2.18 7.55 16.65
CA LYS A 326 3.59 7.41 17.03
C LYS A 326 4.27 6.26 16.30
N THR A 327 3.53 5.22 15.98
CA THR A 327 4.00 4.03 15.24
C THR A 327 2.99 3.62 14.17
N GLN A 328 3.34 2.63 13.37
CA GLN A 328 2.47 2.01 12.36
C GLN A 328 1.76 0.75 12.87
N TYR A 329 1.90 0.41 14.14
CA TYR A 329 1.32 -0.82 14.71
C TYR A 329 -0.18 -0.74 15.00
N GLY A 330 -0.77 0.44 14.88
CA GLY A 330 -2.20 0.67 15.08
C GLY A 330 -2.70 1.95 14.44
N CYS A 331 -4.00 1.98 14.22
CA CYS A 331 -4.74 3.19 13.86
C CYS A 331 -5.01 4.01 15.12
N ILE A 332 -5.49 5.25 14.94
CA ILE A 332 -6.00 6.08 16.03
C ILE A 332 -7.52 6.30 15.85
N PRO A 333 -8.30 6.42 16.95
CA PRO A 333 -9.74 6.58 16.86
C PRO A 333 -10.11 7.96 16.29
N MET A 334 -10.90 7.97 15.23
CA MET A 334 -11.46 9.19 14.64
C MET A 334 -12.95 9.29 14.98
N ALA A 335 -13.34 10.34 15.67
CA ALA A 335 -14.71 10.55 16.11
C ALA A 335 -15.71 10.70 14.93
N PRO A 336 -16.99 10.35 15.14
CA PRO A 336 -18.02 10.54 14.13
C PRO A 336 -18.19 12.02 13.75
N HIS A 337 -18.62 12.25 12.52
CA HIS A 337 -18.92 13.59 11.98
C HIS A 337 -17.77 14.59 12.12
N THR A 338 -16.52 14.14 12.01
CA THR A 338 -15.32 14.98 12.14
C THR A 338 -14.51 15.05 10.85
N ALA A 339 -13.74 16.12 10.72
CA ALA A 339 -12.71 16.27 9.71
C ALA A 339 -11.36 16.53 10.39
N TRP A 340 -10.36 15.76 10.04
CA TRP A 340 -8.99 15.99 10.44
C TRP A 340 -8.23 16.68 9.32
N GLU A 341 -7.51 17.73 9.67
CA GLU A 341 -6.76 18.56 8.74
C GLU A 341 -5.38 18.86 9.31
N TRP A 342 -4.38 18.89 8.44
CA TRP A 342 -3.01 19.29 8.76
C TRP A 342 -2.32 19.76 7.48
N MET A 343 -1.15 20.35 7.66
CA MET A 343 -0.27 20.70 6.55
C MET A 343 1.10 20.06 6.71
N GLU A 344 1.68 19.71 5.58
CA GLU A 344 3.04 19.24 5.41
C GLU A 344 3.77 20.13 4.42
N CYS A 345 5.07 20.29 4.61
CA CYS A 345 5.95 20.98 3.68
C CYS A 345 7.16 20.14 3.35
N TYR A 346 7.58 20.22 2.09
CA TYR A 346 8.72 19.50 1.53
C TYR A 346 9.61 20.47 0.78
N GLY A 347 10.91 20.47 1.07
CA GLY A 347 11.85 21.33 0.35
C GLY A 347 13.31 21.09 0.75
N PRO A 348 14.24 21.94 0.30
CA PRO A 348 15.64 21.77 0.59
C PRO A 348 15.97 21.92 2.09
N ALA A 349 16.85 21.05 2.56
CA ALA A 349 17.32 21.02 3.95
C ALA A 349 18.37 22.08 4.26
N TYR A 350 18.92 22.74 3.27
CA TYR A 350 19.96 23.75 3.43
C TYR A 350 19.44 25.17 3.18
N SER A 351 20.10 26.13 3.81
CA SER A 351 19.85 27.57 3.64
C SER A 351 21.12 28.34 4.01
N GLU A 352 21.07 29.66 3.96
CA GLU A 352 22.18 30.49 4.46
C GLU A 352 22.54 30.22 5.93
N GLU A 353 21.58 29.76 6.73
CA GLU A 353 21.73 29.44 8.16
C GLU A 353 21.98 27.94 8.40
N LEU A 354 21.46 27.04 7.58
CA LEU A 354 21.68 25.59 7.65
C LEU A 354 22.73 25.17 6.62
N THR A 355 23.99 25.27 7.01
CA THR A 355 25.15 25.01 6.14
C THR A 355 25.70 23.59 6.32
N ALA A 356 26.57 23.16 5.41
CA ALA A 356 27.27 21.88 5.51
C ALA A 356 28.00 21.70 6.85
N GLU A 357 28.58 22.77 7.42
CA GLU A 357 29.26 22.71 8.72
C GLU A 357 28.33 22.34 9.89
N ILE A 358 27.02 22.65 9.78
CA ILE A 358 26.02 22.25 10.79
C ILE A 358 25.73 20.76 10.65
N TYR A 359 25.64 20.28 9.43
CA TYR A 359 25.34 18.87 9.18
C TYR A 359 26.53 17.93 9.48
N ASP A 360 27.74 18.43 9.51
CA ASP A 360 28.96 17.70 9.95
C ASP A 360 29.09 17.56 11.48
N LYS A 361 28.18 18.18 12.25
CA LYS A 361 28.18 18.09 13.72
C LYS A 361 27.54 16.80 14.23
N SER A 362 27.65 16.59 15.55
CA SER A 362 26.96 15.49 16.25
C SER A 362 25.45 15.57 16.07
N PHE A 363 24.78 14.43 16.20
CA PHE A 363 23.31 14.34 16.11
C PHE A 363 22.59 15.35 17.02
N GLU A 364 23.04 15.50 18.28
CA GLU A 364 22.44 16.42 19.25
C GLU A 364 22.64 17.90 18.85
N GLU A 365 23.80 18.23 18.26
CA GLU A 365 24.06 19.58 17.76
C GLU A 365 23.22 19.87 16.52
N ARG A 366 23.18 18.96 15.53
CA ARG A 366 22.32 19.10 14.35
C ARG A 366 20.87 19.33 14.74
N LYS A 367 20.33 18.48 15.64
CA LYS A 367 18.99 18.60 16.20
C LYS A 367 18.74 19.99 16.76
N ARG A 368 19.62 20.50 17.60
CA ARG A 368 19.52 21.83 18.18
C ARG A 368 19.50 22.93 17.10
N TYR A 369 20.45 22.93 16.18
CA TYR A 369 20.54 23.96 15.15
C TYR A 369 19.31 23.99 14.23
N ILE A 370 18.81 22.84 13.82
CA ILE A 370 17.61 22.75 12.97
C ILE A 370 16.37 23.20 13.75
N THR A 371 16.22 22.79 15.00
CA THR A 371 15.13 23.24 15.89
C THR A 371 15.16 24.76 16.06
N ASP A 372 16.33 25.35 16.38
CA ASP A 372 16.53 26.79 16.53
C ASP A 372 16.18 27.54 15.22
N TYR A 373 16.60 27.03 14.08
CA TYR A 373 16.26 27.57 12.75
C TYR A 373 14.76 27.64 12.52
N LEU A 374 14.06 26.51 12.73
CA LEU A 374 12.59 26.43 12.54
C LEU A 374 11.85 27.36 13.50
N GLN A 375 12.34 27.53 14.73
CA GLN A 375 11.77 28.45 15.71
C GLN A 375 12.04 29.92 15.35
N LYS A 376 13.27 30.27 14.98
CA LYS A 376 13.66 31.61 14.58
C LYS A 376 12.93 32.09 13.33
N THR A 377 12.82 31.23 12.32
CA THR A 377 12.09 31.52 11.07
C THR A 377 10.58 31.44 11.22
N GLN A 378 10.10 30.85 12.33
CA GLN A 378 8.69 30.63 12.64
C GLN A 378 7.96 29.78 11.58
N LEU A 379 8.66 28.91 10.86
CA LEU A 379 8.09 28.14 9.75
C LEU A 379 6.89 27.30 10.19
N ILE A 380 6.98 26.60 11.31
CA ILE A 380 5.85 25.79 11.83
C ILE A 380 4.65 26.70 12.21
N ARG A 381 4.90 27.82 12.86
CA ARG A 381 3.82 28.76 13.23
C ARG A 381 3.15 29.35 11.98
N LYS A 382 3.92 29.77 11.01
CA LYS A 382 3.39 30.25 9.73
C LYS A 382 2.56 29.17 9.04
N LEU A 383 2.98 27.90 9.10
CA LEU A 383 2.23 26.78 8.55
C LEU A 383 0.91 26.55 9.28
N GLU A 384 0.87 26.68 10.61
CA GLU A 384 -0.38 26.63 11.39
C GLU A 384 -1.35 27.79 11.06
N GLU A 385 -0.82 28.97 10.78
CA GLU A 385 -1.59 30.14 10.33
C GLU A 385 -2.13 29.88 8.90
N GLU A 386 -1.32 29.33 8.03
CA GLU A 386 -1.69 28.98 6.66
C GLU A 386 -2.78 27.88 6.63
N LEU A 387 -2.70 26.89 7.51
CA LEU A 387 -3.77 25.90 7.68
C LEU A 387 -5.14 26.53 7.98
N LYS A 388 -5.16 27.58 8.79
CA LYS A 388 -6.40 28.32 9.11
C LYS A 388 -6.87 29.18 7.93
N LYS A 389 -5.95 29.87 7.27
CA LYS A 389 -6.21 30.78 6.14
C LYS A 389 -6.77 30.00 4.94
N THR A 390 -6.18 28.85 4.60
CA THR A 390 -6.57 28.06 3.43
C THR A 390 -7.79 27.16 3.64
N LYS A 391 -8.45 27.23 4.79
CA LYS A 391 -9.65 26.40 5.07
C LYS A 391 -10.79 26.66 4.07
N LYS A 392 -11.01 27.91 3.68
CA LYS A 392 -12.05 28.26 2.69
C LYS A 392 -11.71 27.65 1.33
N MET A 393 -10.49 27.81 0.86
CA MET A 393 -9.99 27.20 -0.38
C MET A 393 -10.21 25.68 -0.39
N ALA A 394 -9.87 24.99 0.70
CA ALA A 394 -10.03 23.54 0.81
C ALA A 394 -11.49 23.07 0.70
N LEU A 395 -12.47 23.92 0.99
CA LEU A 395 -13.91 23.64 0.92
C LEU A 395 -14.60 24.26 -0.30
N THR A 396 -13.86 24.89 -1.20
CA THR A 396 -14.36 25.44 -2.46
C THR A 396 -14.38 24.35 -3.53
N GLU A 397 -15.41 24.36 -4.37
CA GLU A 397 -15.45 23.50 -5.57
C GLU A 397 -14.23 23.75 -6.46
N ALA A 398 -13.73 22.69 -7.06
CA ALA A 398 -12.60 22.71 -7.97
C ALA A 398 -13.05 22.22 -9.35
N GLU A 399 -12.35 22.64 -10.40
CA GLU A 399 -12.57 22.15 -11.76
C GLU A 399 -12.02 20.72 -11.86
N LEU A 400 -12.90 19.75 -12.14
CA LEU A 400 -12.50 18.36 -12.32
C LEU A 400 -11.75 18.19 -13.64
N ILE A 401 -10.50 17.75 -13.55
CA ILE A 401 -9.63 17.47 -14.71
C ILE A 401 -9.76 16.00 -15.13
N THR A 402 -9.64 15.07 -14.17
CA THR A 402 -9.78 13.65 -14.45
C THR A 402 -10.49 12.90 -13.34
N PRO A 403 -11.33 11.90 -13.66
CA PRO A 403 -11.98 11.06 -12.67
C PRO A 403 -11.00 10.07 -12.02
N GLY A 404 -11.29 9.68 -10.76
CA GLY A 404 -10.64 8.60 -10.04
C GLY A 404 -11.34 7.25 -10.22
N SER A 405 -11.48 6.49 -9.11
CA SER A 405 -12.03 5.14 -9.13
C SER A 405 -13.52 5.05 -9.51
N GLY A 406 -14.29 6.09 -9.27
CA GLY A 406 -15.74 6.13 -9.48
C GLY A 406 -16.57 5.65 -8.27
N TYR A 407 -16.00 4.91 -7.33
CA TYR A 407 -16.76 4.37 -6.19
C TYR A 407 -17.31 5.45 -5.25
N GLY A 408 -16.65 6.59 -5.16
CA GLY A 408 -17.13 7.72 -4.36
C GLY A 408 -18.48 8.29 -4.83
N ALA A 409 -18.90 8.03 -6.09
CA ALA A 409 -20.19 8.45 -6.61
C ALA A 409 -21.38 7.69 -5.97
N PHE A 410 -21.14 6.56 -5.31
CA PHE A 410 -22.16 5.78 -4.61
C PHE A 410 -22.26 6.11 -3.11
N ARG A 411 -21.36 6.95 -2.60
CA ARG A 411 -21.42 7.41 -1.20
C ARG A 411 -22.64 8.28 -0.97
N LYS A 412 -23.13 8.35 0.27
CA LYS A 412 -24.10 9.36 0.65
C LYS A 412 -23.47 10.75 0.50
N GLU A 413 -24.21 11.69 -0.07
CA GLU A 413 -23.77 13.06 -0.11
C GLU A 413 -23.85 13.70 1.28
N TYR A 414 -22.79 14.39 1.65
CA TYR A 414 -22.68 15.08 2.93
C TYR A 414 -22.14 16.49 2.74
N ALA A 415 -22.61 17.39 3.60
CA ALA A 415 -22.24 18.80 3.52
C ALA A 415 -20.74 19.06 3.65
N ARG A 416 -20.00 18.20 4.39
CA ARG A 416 -18.55 18.38 4.61
C ARG A 416 -17.70 18.02 3.39
N THR A 417 -18.25 17.29 2.43
CA THR A 417 -17.57 16.80 1.22
C THR A 417 -18.32 17.14 -0.06
N GLY A 418 -19.38 17.97 0.02
CA GLY A 418 -20.20 18.36 -1.12
C GLY A 418 -19.45 19.16 -2.21
N HIS A 419 -18.29 19.74 -1.87
CA HIS A 419 -17.42 20.44 -2.82
C HIS A 419 -16.58 19.49 -3.70
N LEU A 420 -16.56 18.17 -3.42
CA LEU A 420 -15.83 17.18 -4.18
C LEU A 420 -16.77 16.48 -5.16
N LYS A 421 -16.43 16.54 -6.46
CA LYS A 421 -17.21 15.92 -7.53
C LYS A 421 -16.76 14.48 -7.73
N PHE A 422 -17.63 13.52 -7.43
CA PHE A 422 -17.42 12.12 -7.77
C PHE A 422 -18.28 11.74 -8.98
N VAL A 423 -17.64 11.22 -10.01
CA VAL A 423 -18.31 10.79 -11.25
C VAL A 423 -18.10 9.29 -11.45
N LYS A 424 -19.11 8.62 -12.00
CA LYS A 424 -19.04 7.19 -12.34
C LYS A 424 -18.17 7.00 -13.58
N LYS A 425 -17.47 5.87 -13.64
CA LYS A 425 -16.41 5.68 -14.64
C LYS A 425 -16.69 4.56 -15.64
N THR A 426 -17.49 3.53 -15.31
CA THR A 426 -17.59 2.29 -16.08
C THR A 426 -19.01 1.77 -16.23
N GLU A 427 -19.25 0.95 -17.28
CA GLU A 427 -20.51 0.22 -17.48
C GLU A 427 -20.86 -0.70 -16.29
N SER A 428 -19.87 -1.30 -15.63
CA SER A 428 -20.05 -2.06 -14.40
C SER A 428 -20.74 -1.23 -13.32
N MET A 429 -20.35 0.02 -13.17
CA MET A 429 -20.95 0.94 -12.19
C MET A 429 -22.40 1.26 -12.50
N GLU A 430 -22.81 1.31 -13.78
CA GLU A 430 -24.22 1.51 -14.19
C GLU A 430 -25.09 0.32 -13.73
N LYS A 431 -24.58 -0.92 -13.82
CA LYS A 431 -25.28 -2.12 -13.33
C LYS A 431 -25.49 -2.08 -11.83
N TRP A 432 -24.48 -1.61 -11.07
CA TRP A 432 -24.60 -1.46 -9.63
C TRP A 432 -25.50 -0.27 -9.23
N GLU A 433 -25.49 0.82 -9.99
CA GLU A 433 -26.43 1.93 -9.81
C GLU A 433 -27.88 1.45 -9.97
N HIS A 434 -28.17 0.72 -11.03
CA HIS A 434 -29.47 0.11 -11.24
C HIS A 434 -29.90 -0.74 -10.03
N PHE A 435 -28.98 -1.58 -9.49
CA PHE A 435 -29.26 -2.34 -8.29
C PHE A 435 -29.60 -1.45 -7.09
N PHE A 436 -28.84 -0.38 -6.85
CA PHE A 436 -29.09 0.50 -5.71
C PHE A 436 -30.42 1.29 -5.85
N GLU A 437 -30.84 1.58 -7.07
CA GLU A 437 -32.09 2.29 -7.35
C GLU A 437 -33.31 1.37 -7.30
N THR A 438 -33.21 0.19 -7.87
CA THR A 438 -34.37 -0.71 -8.10
C THR A 438 -34.40 -1.93 -7.17
N GLY A 439 -33.25 -2.32 -6.62
CA GLY A 439 -33.07 -3.59 -5.91
C GLY A 439 -32.83 -4.79 -6.81
N GLU A 440 -32.85 -4.63 -8.13
CA GLU A 440 -32.61 -5.70 -9.09
C GLU A 440 -31.12 -5.78 -9.46
N LEU A 441 -30.45 -6.86 -9.01
CA LEU A 441 -29.06 -7.10 -9.33
C LEU A 441 -28.93 -7.83 -10.66
N HIS A 442 -28.10 -7.33 -11.56
CA HIS A 442 -27.76 -8.03 -12.80
C HIS A 442 -27.28 -9.46 -12.49
N CYS A 443 -27.85 -10.45 -13.19
CA CYS A 443 -27.47 -11.84 -13.07
C CYS A 443 -26.58 -12.24 -14.24
N PRO A 444 -25.23 -12.20 -14.08
CA PRO A 444 -24.32 -12.51 -15.19
C PRO A 444 -24.32 -14.00 -15.51
N ASP A 445 -23.74 -14.35 -16.66
CA ASP A 445 -23.37 -15.73 -16.95
C ASP A 445 -22.33 -16.19 -15.91
N PRO A 446 -22.39 -17.45 -15.41
CA PRO A 446 -21.40 -17.99 -14.46
C PRO A 446 -19.96 -17.94 -14.95
N ASP A 447 -19.76 -17.87 -16.26
CA ASP A 447 -18.43 -17.70 -16.84
C ASP A 447 -17.93 -16.25 -16.84
N THR A 448 -18.78 -15.28 -16.57
CA THR A 448 -18.38 -13.87 -16.42
C THR A 448 -17.61 -13.67 -15.12
N GLU A 449 -16.48 -13.00 -15.21
CA GLU A 449 -15.68 -12.64 -14.04
C GLU A 449 -16.34 -11.53 -13.22
N PRO A 450 -16.41 -11.65 -11.87
CA PRO A 450 -16.85 -10.57 -11.01
C PRO A 450 -15.96 -9.33 -11.18
N ASP A 451 -16.57 -8.18 -11.39
CA ASP A 451 -15.89 -6.93 -11.67
C ASP A 451 -15.91 -5.93 -10.51
N ALA A 452 -16.78 -6.11 -9.53
CA ALA A 452 -16.87 -5.26 -8.35
C ALA A 452 -17.40 -6.01 -7.13
N PHE A 453 -16.93 -5.58 -5.96
CA PHE A 453 -17.39 -6.05 -4.67
C PHE A 453 -17.82 -4.87 -3.80
N TRP A 454 -18.76 -5.10 -2.90
CA TRP A 454 -19.31 -4.10 -2.00
C TRP A 454 -19.32 -4.60 -0.57
N ASN A 455 -19.15 -3.72 0.40
CA ASN A 455 -19.15 -4.00 1.82
C ASN A 455 -20.11 -3.08 2.59
N GLY A 456 -20.24 -3.30 3.88
CA GLY A 456 -21.02 -2.49 4.79
C GLY A 456 -22.38 -3.11 5.14
N GLU A 457 -22.85 -2.74 6.33
CA GLU A 457 -24.10 -3.28 6.91
C GLU A 457 -25.34 -2.88 6.10
N GLU A 458 -25.35 -1.66 5.59
CA GLU A 458 -26.49 -1.17 4.78
C GLU A 458 -26.60 -1.95 3.47
N PHE A 459 -25.47 -2.21 2.81
CA PHE A 459 -25.45 -3.02 1.59
C PHE A 459 -25.92 -4.43 1.85
N LEU A 460 -25.40 -5.09 2.90
CA LEU A 460 -25.82 -6.42 3.29
C LEU A 460 -27.33 -6.48 3.58
N ALA A 461 -27.84 -5.53 4.35
CA ALA A 461 -29.28 -5.49 4.70
C ALA A 461 -30.15 -5.28 3.44
N TYR A 462 -29.71 -4.44 2.52
CA TYR A 462 -30.43 -4.19 1.27
C TYR A 462 -30.40 -5.41 0.34
N LEU A 463 -29.26 -6.06 0.19
CA LEU A 463 -29.13 -7.28 -0.61
C LEU A 463 -29.97 -8.43 -0.01
N LYS A 464 -29.98 -8.61 1.30
CA LYS A 464 -30.87 -9.59 1.98
C LYS A 464 -32.35 -9.31 1.69
N LYS A 465 -32.76 -8.05 1.81
CA LYS A 465 -34.16 -7.65 1.57
C LYS A 465 -34.59 -7.97 0.13
N THR A 466 -33.71 -7.79 -0.84
CA THR A 466 -34.00 -7.96 -2.28
C THR A 466 -33.74 -9.38 -2.78
N THR A 467 -33.26 -10.31 -1.93
CA THR A 467 -32.87 -11.67 -2.33
C THR A 467 -33.62 -12.74 -1.55
N LEU A 468 -33.70 -12.67 -0.21
CA LEU A 468 -34.08 -13.82 0.64
C LEU A 468 -35.58 -14.06 0.78
N LYS A 469 -36.45 -13.34 0.10
CA LYS A 469 -37.91 -13.56 0.17
C LYS A 469 -38.39 -14.11 -1.18
N PRO A 470 -39.33 -15.06 -1.16
CA PRO A 470 -40.01 -15.47 -2.39
C PRO A 470 -40.57 -14.25 -3.12
N LEU A 471 -40.41 -14.19 -4.44
CA LEU A 471 -40.79 -13.07 -5.31
C LEU A 471 -39.94 -11.80 -5.17
N ALA A 472 -38.87 -11.83 -4.35
CA ALA A 472 -37.90 -10.74 -4.37
C ALA A 472 -37.14 -10.70 -5.71
N PRO A 473 -36.70 -9.52 -6.17
CA PRO A 473 -36.06 -9.38 -7.51
C PRO A 473 -34.91 -10.35 -7.77
N ASN A 474 -34.14 -10.70 -6.72
CA ASN A 474 -32.94 -11.55 -6.84
C ASN A 474 -33.13 -12.95 -6.26
N TYR A 475 -34.36 -13.43 -6.04
CA TYR A 475 -34.60 -14.72 -5.38
C TYR A 475 -34.04 -15.91 -6.19
N GLU A 476 -33.99 -15.82 -7.52
CA GLU A 476 -33.42 -16.85 -8.41
C GLU A 476 -32.05 -16.40 -9.00
N ASN A 477 -31.44 -15.36 -8.44
CA ASN A 477 -30.17 -14.80 -8.91
C ASN A 477 -28.98 -15.42 -8.16
N TRP A 478 -28.27 -16.36 -8.77
CA TRP A 478 -27.08 -17.01 -8.20
C TRP A 478 -26.02 -16.02 -7.74
N TYR A 479 -25.84 -14.90 -8.46
CA TYR A 479 -24.83 -13.90 -8.17
C TYR A 479 -25.13 -13.10 -6.89
N ALA A 480 -26.42 -12.85 -6.62
CA ALA A 480 -26.84 -12.25 -5.35
C ALA A 480 -26.53 -13.15 -4.14
N TYR A 481 -26.77 -14.45 -4.25
CA TYR A 481 -26.43 -15.41 -3.19
C TYR A 481 -24.90 -15.54 -3.02
N TYR A 482 -24.13 -15.48 -4.10
CA TYR A 482 -22.67 -15.43 -4.02
C TYR A 482 -22.18 -14.23 -3.19
N HIS A 483 -22.67 -13.01 -3.48
CA HIS A 483 -22.34 -11.81 -2.71
C HIS A 483 -22.80 -11.89 -1.26
N LEU A 484 -23.99 -12.46 -0.99
CA LEU A 484 -24.45 -12.71 0.39
C LEU A 484 -23.51 -13.67 1.12
N GLY A 485 -23.06 -14.73 0.46
CA GLY A 485 -22.07 -15.66 1.01
C GLY A 485 -20.78 -14.98 1.44
N ILE A 486 -20.23 -14.10 0.60
CA ILE A 486 -19.02 -13.31 0.93
C ILE A 486 -19.26 -12.46 2.18
N LEU A 487 -20.34 -11.68 2.20
CA LEU A 487 -20.62 -10.73 3.27
C LEU A 487 -20.87 -11.43 4.61
N GLU A 488 -21.58 -12.56 4.60
CA GLU A 488 -21.84 -13.36 5.80
C GLU A 488 -20.58 -14.05 6.32
N PHE A 489 -19.73 -14.56 5.42
CA PHE A 489 -18.43 -15.15 5.79
C PHE A 489 -17.54 -14.11 6.48
N ARG A 490 -17.46 -12.91 5.92
CA ARG A 490 -16.68 -11.80 6.49
C ARG A 490 -17.21 -11.32 7.85
N LYS A 491 -18.47 -11.56 8.17
CA LYS A 491 -19.06 -11.31 9.48
C LYS A 491 -18.86 -12.46 10.49
N GLY A 492 -18.25 -13.57 10.07
CA GLY A 492 -18.10 -14.78 10.88
C GLY A 492 -19.39 -15.59 10.99
N ASN A 493 -20.37 -15.35 10.13
CA ASN A 493 -21.64 -16.11 10.08
C ASN A 493 -21.50 -17.34 9.18
N ASP A 494 -20.55 -18.22 9.46
CA ASP A 494 -20.09 -19.31 8.61
C ASP A 494 -21.21 -20.22 8.11
N LYS A 495 -22.20 -20.55 8.98
CA LYS A 495 -23.36 -21.39 8.59
C LYS A 495 -24.22 -20.70 7.54
N ILE A 496 -24.46 -19.40 7.69
CA ILE A 496 -25.27 -18.63 6.75
C ILE A 496 -24.48 -18.48 5.44
N ALA A 497 -23.19 -18.16 5.52
CA ALA A 497 -22.31 -18.06 4.37
C ALA A 497 -22.32 -19.33 3.53
N LYS A 498 -22.21 -20.49 4.17
CA LYS A 498 -22.29 -21.81 3.53
C LYS A 498 -23.63 -22.02 2.80
N GLU A 499 -24.74 -21.74 3.48
CA GLU A 499 -26.08 -21.83 2.87
C GLU A 499 -26.22 -20.93 1.65
N MET A 500 -25.69 -19.70 1.70
CA MET A 500 -25.73 -18.78 0.58
C MET A 500 -24.90 -19.28 -0.61
N TYR A 501 -23.67 -19.73 -0.38
CA TYR A 501 -22.83 -20.30 -1.43
C TYR A 501 -23.44 -21.57 -2.04
N GLU A 502 -23.95 -22.48 -1.22
CA GLU A 502 -24.63 -23.70 -1.69
C GLU A 502 -25.90 -23.38 -2.50
N THR A 503 -26.64 -22.34 -2.11
CA THR A 503 -27.81 -21.87 -2.87
C THR A 503 -27.38 -21.28 -4.22
N SER A 504 -26.31 -20.50 -4.24
CA SER A 504 -25.71 -19.99 -5.47
C SER A 504 -25.38 -21.14 -6.44
N LEU A 505 -24.67 -22.18 -5.96
CA LEU A 505 -24.32 -23.36 -6.77
C LEU A 505 -25.54 -24.16 -7.22
N LYS A 506 -26.55 -24.25 -6.39
CA LYS A 506 -27.81 -24.95 -6.72
C LYS A 506 -28.60 -24.26 -7.82
N LEU A 507 -28.58 -22.93 -7.84
CA LEU A 507 -29.19 -22.13 -8.90
C LEU A 507 -28.39 -22.23 -10.21
N ARG A 508 -27.08 -22.10 -10.11
CA ARG A 508 -26.15 -22.22 -11.23
C ARG A 508 -24.78 -22.69 -10.71
N GLU A 509 -24.22 -23.76 -11.26
CA GLU A 509 -22.83 -24.13 -11.01
C GLU A 509 -21.90 -22.96 -11.43
N ASN A 510 -21.05 -22.52 -10.51
CA ASN A 510 -20.13 -21.42 -10.74
C ASN A 510 -18.86 -21.54 -9.89
N ALA A 511 -17.74 -21.11 -10.43
CA ALA A 511 -16.45 -21.19 -9.75
C ALA A 511 -16.35 -20.24 -8.54
N TRP A 512 -17.10 -19.17 -8.55
CA TRP A 512 -17.01 -18.11 -7.55
C TRP A 512 -17.52 -18.56 -6.18
N ALA A 513 -18.68 -19.24 -6.14
CA ALA A 513 -19.19 -19.83 -4.92
C ALA A 513 -18.34 -21.02 -4.46
N LEU A 514 -17.73 -21.79 -5.40
CA LEU A 514 -16.77 -22.85 -5.04
C LEU A 514 -15.53 -22.28 -4.35
N HIS A 515 -14.99 -21.13 -4.80
CA HIS A 515 -13.94 -20.42 -4.11
C HIS A 515 -14.36 -20.03 -2.69
N GLY A 516 -15.54 -19.43 -2.53
CA GLY A 516 -16.06 -19.06 -1.21
C GLY A 516 -16.17 -20.27 -0.26
N LEU A 517 -16.67 -21.42 -0.77
CA LEU A 517 -16.73 -22.67 0.01
C LEU A 517 -15.36 -23.26 0.33
N ALA A 518 -14.38 -23.12 -0.57
CA ALA A 518 -12.99 -23.52 -0.29
C ALA A 518 -12.39 -22.69 0.85
N CYS A 519 -12.54 -21.37 0.82
CA CYS A 519 -12.08 -20.48 1.88
C CYS A 519 -12.77 -20.77 3.22
N LEU A 520 -14.08 -20.97 3.21
CA LEU A 520 -14.84 -21.35 4.38
C LEU A 520 -14.36 -22.70 4.95
N SER A 521 -14.11 -23.70 4.09
CA SER A 521 -13.61 -25.00 4.53
C SER A 521 -12.20 -24.93 5.13
N ILE A 522 -11.34 -24.02 4.68
CA ILE A 522 -10.04 -23.74 5.33
C ILE A 522 -10.29 -23.18 6.73
N HIS A 523 -11.17 -22.19 6.86
CA HIS A 523 -11.51 -21.59 8.15
C HIS A 523 -12.10 -22.63 9.14
N GLU A 524 -12.89 -23.57 8.65
CA GLU A 524 -13.40 -24.70 9.43
C GLU A 524 -12.35 -25.80 9.71
N GLY A 525 -11.12 -25.70 9.17
CA GLY A 525 -10.05 -26.70 9.30
C GLY A 525 -10.24 -27.93 8.41
N ASN A 526 -11.18 -27.93 7.48
CA ASN A 526 -11.47 -29.05 6.58
C ASN A 526 -10.66 -28.98 5.28
N LYS A 527 -9.36 -29.23 5.37
CA LYS A 527 -8.41 -29.16 4.25
C LYS A 527 -8.83 -30.01 3.05
N ASN A 528 -9.37 -31.20 3.27
CA ASN A 528 -9.76 -32.11 2.19
C ASN A 528 -10.92 -31.53 1.36
N LEU A 529 -11.92 -31.00 2.01
CA LEU A 529 -13.07 -30.40 1.34
C LEU A 529 -12.68 -29.10 0.63
N ALA A 530 -11.84 -28.28 1.25
CA ALA A 530 -11.29 -27.08 0.64
C ALA A 530 -10.55 -27.40 -0.67
N ALA A 531 -9.69 -28.43 -0.66
CA ALA A 531 -8.96 -28.88 -1.85
C ALA A 531 -9.90 -29.35 -2.97
N LEU A 532 -10.98 -30.07 -2.63
CA LEU A 532 -11.97 -30.51 -3.63
C LEU A 532 -12.71 -29.33 -4.28
N TYR A 533 -13.16 -28.36 -3.49
CA TYR A 533 -13.80 -27.15 -4.04
C TYR A 533 -12.84 -26.33 -4.90
N ALA A 534 -11.59 -26.18 -4.45
CA ALA A 534 -10.56 -25.47 -5.23
C ALA A 534 -10.32 -26.15 -6.58
N GLN A 535 -10.10 -27.48 -6.59
CA GLN A 535 -9.89 -28.22 -7.83
C GLN A 535 -11.07 -28.08 -8.79
N ARG A 536 -12.32 -28.23 -8.29
CA ARG A 536 -13.51 -28.08 -9.13
C ARG A 536 -13.62 -26.69 -9.73
N GLY A 537 -13.35 -25.64 -8.94
CA GLY A 537 -13.33 -24.26 -9.43
C GLY A 537 -12.25 -24.02 -10.47
N MET A 538 -11.03 -24.58 -10.28
CA MET A 538 -9.94 -24.50 -11.25
C MET A 538 -10.28 -25.20 -12.56
N GLU A 539 -11.01 -26.31 -12.55
CA GLU A 539 -11.53 -26.95 -13.75
C GLU A 539 -12.48 -26.05 -14.54
N LEU A 540 -13.42 -25.37 -13.85
CA LEU A 540 -14.38 -24.44 -14.45
C LEU A 540 -13.69 -23.18 -15.01
N LYS A 541 -12.60 -22.73 -14.38
CA LYS A 541 -11.84 -21.51 -14.73
C LYS A 541 -10.43 -21.82 -15.22
N ARG A 542 -10.28 -22.84 -16.08
CA ARG A 542 -9.00 -23.33 -16.57
C ARG A 542 -8.12 -22.25 -17.18
N HIS A 543 -8.71 -21.28 -17.89
CA HIS A 543 -8.01 -20.23 -18.61
C HIS A 543 -7.95 -18.89 -17.84
N CYS A 544 -8.40 -18.83 -16.59
CA CYS A 544 -8.35 -17.64 -15.74
C CYS A 544 -7.12 -17.69 -14.81
N LEU A 545 -6.09 -16.93 -15.12
CA LEU A 545 -4.82 -16.90 -14.36
C LEU A 545 -5.05 -16.59 -12.88
N SER A 546 -5.85 -15.57 -12.56
CA SER A 546 -6.13 -15.19 -11.17
C SER A 546 -6.74 -16.34 -10.38
N TYR A 547 -7.67 -17.07 -11.00
CA TYR A 547 -8.31 -18.21 -10.36
C TYR A 547 -7.34 -19.39 -10.19
N GLN A 548 -6.48 -19.66 -11.17
CA GLN A 548 -5.47 -20.72 -11.09
C GLN A 548 -4.43 -20.44 -10.00
N LYS A 549 -3.94 -19.21 -9.90
CA LYS A 549 -3.00 -18.79 -8.83
C LYS A 549 -3.61 -18.96 -7.45
N GLU A 550 -4.86 -18.49 -7.25
CA GLU A 550 -5.58 -18.63 -5.99
C GLU A 550 -5.88 -20.10 -5.64
N GLY A 551 -6.28 -20.89 -6.64
CA GLY A 551 -6.49 -22.33 -6.47
C GLY A 551 -5.22 -23.06 -6.03
N LEU A 552 -4.07 -22.77 -6.64
CA LEU A 552 -2.78 -23.35 -6.23
C LEU A 552 -2.40 -22.95 -4.80
N LYS A 553 -2.66 -21.70 -4.40
CA LYS A 553 -2.47 -21.22 -3.04
C LYS A 553 -3.31 -22.02 -2.05
N ILE A 554 -4.60 -22.18 -2.32
CA ILE A 554 -5.53 -22.99 -1.50
C ILE A 554 -5.06 -24.44 -1.39
N LEU A 555 -4.66 -25.05 -2.52
CA LEU A 555 -4.13 -26.41 -2.52
C LEU A 555 -2.85 -26.56 -1.69
N SER A 556 -1.97 -25.56 -1.73
CA SER A 556 -0.75 -25.52 -0.90
C SER A 556 -1.08 -25.45 0.60
N GLN A 557 -2.00 -24.59 1.02
CA GLN A 557 -2.47 -24.49 2.41
C GLN A 557 -3.14 -25.78 2.90
N CYS A 558 -3.81 -26.48 1.97
CA CYS A 558 -4.39 -27.79 2.25
C CYS A 558 -3.38 -28.93 2.24
N GLU A 559 -2.11 -28.67 1.95
CA GLU A 559 -1.06 -29.70 1.77
C GLU A 559 -1.40 -30.71 0.66
N ALA A 560 -2.25 -30.31 -0.29
CA ALA A 560 -2.72 -31.12 -1.40
C ALA A 560 -1.72 -31.13 -2.57
N TYR A 561 -0.46 -31.42 -2.28
CA TYR A 561 0.66 -31.29 -3.23
C TYR A 561 0.51 -32.13 -4.50
N ARG A 562 -0.08 -33.34 -4.40
CA ARG A 562 -0.38 -34.15 -5.60
C ARG A 562 -1.40 -33.47 -6.51
N ALA A 563 -2.39 -32.79 -5.93
CA ALA A 563 -3.37 -32.03 -6.70
C ALA A 563 -2.71 -30.85 -7.43
N ILE A 564 -1.74 -30.17 -6.79
CA ILE A 564 -0.94 -29.12 -7.45
C ILE A 564 -0.28 -29.67 -8.70
N LEU A 565 0.40 -30.82 -8.62
CA LEU A 565 1.08 -31.44 -9.76
C LEU A 565 0.09 -31.84 -10.88
N GLN A 566 -1.09 -32.33 -10.51
CA GLN A 566 -2.15 -32.68 -11.47
C GLN A 566 -2.70 -31.43 -12.19
N GLN A 567 -2.96 -30.36 -11.46
CA GLN A 567 -3.45 -29.10 -12.04
C GLN A 567 -2.39 -28.45 -12.94
N TYR A 568 -1.15 -28.41 -12.50
CA TYR A 568 -0.05 -27.90 -13.33
C TYR A 568 0.07 -28.66 -14.67
N ALA A 569 -0.09 -29.97 -14.65
CA ALA A 569 0.01 -30.81 -15.88
C ALA A 569 -1.00 -30.41 -16.97
N VAL A 570 -2.18 -29.92 -16.57
CA VAL A 570 -3.27 -29.56 -17.48
C VAL A 570 -3.41 -28.05 -17.73
N MET A 571 -2.59 -27.22 -17.11
CA MET A 571 -2.56 -25.77 -17.33
C MET A 571 -2.04 -25.41 -18.73
N ASP A 572 -2.43 -24.23 -19.18
CA ASP A 572 -1.90 -23.61 -20.40
C ASP A 572 -0.40 -23.32 -20.25
N GLU A 573 0.36 -23.46 -21.34
CA GLU A 573 1.82 -23.26 -21.31
C GLU A 573 2.22 -21.83 -20.89
N ASP A 574 1.45 -20.83 -21.29
CA ASP A 574 1.67 -19.45 -20.87
C ASP A 574 1.55 -19.28 -19.34
N MET A 575 0.62 -19.99 -18.70
CA MET A 575 0.49 -19.98 -17.25
C MET A 575 1.61 -20.73 -16.55
N LYS A 576 2.08 -21.85 -17.13
CA LYS A 576 3.22 -22.62 -16.60
C LYS A 576 4.52 -21.82 -16.58
N SER A 577 4.66 -20.83 -17.46
CA SER A 577 5.85 -19.95 -17.50
C SER A 577 5.87 -18.89 -16.38
N ILE A 578 4.77 -18.71 -15.63
CA ILE A 578 4.68 -17.70 -14.58
C ILE A 578 5.38 -18.16 -13.31
N GLY A 579 6.29 -17.35 -12.78
CA GLY A 579 7.15 -17.71 -11.66
C GLY A 579 6.39 -18.18 -10.41
N ARG A 580 5.26 -17.55 -10.05
CA ARG A 580 4.41 -17.99 -8.92
C ARG A 580 3.80 -19.37 -9.17
N VAL A 581 3.41 -19.68 -10.39
CA VAL A 581 2.89 -21.01 -10.78
C VAL A 581 4.02 -22.05 -10.72
N GLN A 582 5.22 -21.69 -11.20
CA GLN A 582 6.41 -22.55 -11.11
C GLN A 582 6.82 -22.81 -9.65
N TYR A 583 6.71 -21.79 -8.79
CA TYR A 583 6.94 -21.94 -7.35
C TYR A 583 6.04 -23.02 -6.72
N TYR A 584 4.73 -22.97 -6.95
CA TYR A 584 3.81 -23.98 -6.42
C TYR A 584 4.08 -25.36 -7.02
N TYR A 585 4.44 -25.43 -8.30
CA TYR A 585 4.83 -26.68 -8.93
C TYR A 585 6.11 -27.26 -8.28
N ALA A 586 7.14 -26.45 -8.09
CA ALA A 586 8.37 -26.87 -7.41
C ALA A 586 8.10 -27.30 -5.96
N LEU A 587 7.25 -26.58 -5.23
CA LEU A 587 6.79 -26.96 -3.89
C LEU A 587 6.11 -28.33 -3.91
N GLY A 588 5.21 -28.56 -4.86
CA GLY A 588 4.57 -29.86 -5.07
C GLY A 588 5.56 -30.99 -5.32
N LEU A 589 6.59 -30.76 -6.14
CA LEU A 589 7.66 -31.72 -6.40
C LEU A 589 8.44 -32.04 -5.12
N VAL A 590 8.92 -31.04 -4.40
CA VAL A 590 9.67 -31.22 -3.14
C VAL A 590 8.86 -32.00 -2.11
N LYS A 591 7.62 -31.58 -1.86
CA LYS A 591 6.75 -32.19 -0.84
C LYS A 591 6.23 -33.61 -1.23
N THR A 592 6.35 -33.99 -2.49
CA THR A 592 6.02 -35.37 -2.93
C THR A 592 7.26 -36.25 -3.16
N GLY A 593 8.47 -35.77 -2.83
CA GLY A 593 9.72 -36.52 -2.91
C GLY A 593 10.32 -36.60 -4.33
N ARG A 594 9.85 -35.76 -5.27
CA ARG A 594 10.42 -35.66 -6.63
C ARG A 594 11.57 -34.65 -6.68
N LEU A 595 12.59 -34.88 -5.83
CA LEU A 595 13.62 -33.89 -5.52
C LEU A 595 14.51 -33.54 -6.71
N GLU A 596 14.87 -34.52 -7.56
CA GLU A 596 15.74 -34.28 -8.73
C GLU A 596 15.02 -33.45 -9.82
N GLU A 597 13.69 -33.51 -9.87
CA GLU A 597 12.91 -32.69 -10.79
C GLU A 597 12.80 -31.26 -10.27
N ALA A 598 12.60 -31.08 -8.95
CA ALA A 598 12.62 -29.79 -8.32
C ALA A 598 14.01 -29.12 -8.45
N ASP A 599 15.07 -29.87 -8.29
CA ASP A 599 16.47 -29.42 -8.43
C ASP A 599 16.75 -28.86 -9.83
N LYS A 600 16.32 -29.58 -10.86
CA LYS A 600 16.47 -29.13 -12.25
C LYS A 600 15.74 -27.82 -12.51
N LEU A 601 14.63 -27.56 -11.83
CA LEU A 601 13.86 -26.36 -12.00
C LEU A 601 14.48 -25.19 -11.21
N LEU A 602 14.78 -25.40 -9.93
CA LEU A 602 15.30 -24.37 -9.02
C LEU A 602 16.76 -24.00 -9.29
N ASN A 603 17.60 -24.97 -9.69
CA ASN A 603 19.03 -24.77 -9.94
C ASN A 603 19.38 -24.67 -11.43
N SER A 604 18.39 -24.52 -12.33
CA SER A 604 18.67 -24.18 -13.73
C SER A 604 19.35 -22.82 -13.86
N GLU A 605 19.92 -22.51 -15.01
CA GLU A 605 20.60 -21.23 -15.28
C GLU A 605 19.66 -20.03 -15.02
N GLU A 606 18.42 -20.11 -15.47
CA GLU A 606 17.42 -19.07 -15.26
C GLU A 606 16.77 -19.16 -13.86
N GLY A 607 16.63 -20.36 -13.31
CA GLY A 607 15.90 -20.61 -12.06
C GLY A 607 14.42 -20.29 -12.15
N ILE A 608 13.77 -20.08 -11.00
CA ILE A 608 12.41 -19.58 -10.92
C ILE A 608 12.45 -18.09 -10.56
N VAL A 609 11.91 -17.25 -11.44
CA VAL A 609 11.76 -15.82 -11.17
C VAL A 609 10.34 -15.56 -10.67
N VAL A 610 10.20 -15.34 -9.37
CA VAL A 610 8.91 -15.01 -8.74
C VAL A 610 8.73 -13.51 -8.72
N ASP A 611 7.84 -12.98 -9.56
CA ASP A 611 7.63 -11.52 -9.69
C ASP A 611 6.95 -10.90 -8.46
N ASP A 612 6.18 -11.69 -7.74
CA ASP A 612 5.34 -11.29 -6.60
C ASP A 612 5.85 -11.83 -5.25
N VAL A 613 7.18 -11.89 -5.07
CA VAL A 613 7.80 -12.18 -3.75
C VAL A 613 7.33 -11.12 -2.74
N ARG A 614 6.95 -11.58 -1.55
CA ARG A 614 6.59 -10.72 -0.43
C ARG A 614 7.56 -10.91 0.72
N GLU A 615 7.98 -9.82 1.34
CA GLU A 615 8.82 -9.87 2.53
C GLU A 615 8.09 -10.60 3.67
N GLY A 616 8.76 -11.59 4.28
CA GLY A 616 8.25 -12.34 5.43
C GLY A 616 7.20 -13.41 5.14
N GLU A 617 6.88 -13.69 3.88
CA GLU A 617 6.07 -14.87 3.48
C GLU A 617 6.96 -16.04 3.06
N ASP A 618 6.37 -17.27 3.03
CA ASP A 618 6.99 -18.45 2.44
C ASP A 618 7.59 -18.11 1.09
N SER A 619 8.88 -18.09 1.06
CA SER A 619 9.61 -17.55 -0.05
C SER A 619 10.20 -18.68 -0.90
N ILE A 620 10.62 -18.31 -2.09
CA ILE A 620 11.43 -19.18 -2.94
C ILE A 620 12.73 -19.58 -2.21
N GLN A 621 13.24 -18.76 -1.30
CA GLN A 621 14.37 -19.06 -0.44
C GLN A 621 14.11 -20.28 0.44
N ASP A 622 12.98 -20.30 1.19
CA ASP A 622 12.64 -21.41 2.07
C ASP A 622 12.48 -22.71 1.29
N LEU A 623 11.87 -22.65 0.12
CA LEU A 623 11.72 -23.81 -0.75
C LEU A 623 13.08 -24.36 -1.21
N TRP A 624 13.98 -23.46 -1.59
CA TRP A 624 15.33 -23.85 -2.01
C TRP A 624 16.13 -24.44 -0.84
N GLU A 625 16.02 -23.88 0.36
CA GLU A 625 16.68 -24.38 1.57
C GLU A 625 16.18 -25.78 1.96
N ILE A 626 14.87 -26.03 1.86
CA ILE A 626 14.29 -27.37 2.07
C ILE A 626 14.89 -28.36 1.08
N LEU A 627 14.90 -28.02 -0.22
CA LEU A 627 15.48 -28.87 -1.25
C LEU A 627 16.98 -29.14 -1.01
N ASN A 628 17.76 -28.11 -0.67
CA ASN A 628 19.18 -28.22 -0.36
C ASN A 628 19.42 -29.15 0.84
N HIS A 629 18.60 -29.04 1.88
CA HIS A 629 18.72 -29.94 3.03
C HIS A 629 18.41 -31.40 2.65
N GLU A 630 17.30 -31.63 1.96
CA GLU A 630 16.84 -33.00 1.60
C GLU A 630 17.76 -33.67 0.60
N LEU A 631 18.24 -32.95 -0.42
CA LEU A 631 19.01 -33.54 -1.52
C LEU A 631 20.54 -33.49 -1.29
N TYR A 632 21.04 -32.46 -0.66
CA TYR A 632 22.47 -32.17 -0.49
C TYR A 632 22.96 -32.10 0.95
N GLY A 633 22.06 -32.31 1.93
CA GLY A 633 22.38 -32.22 3.37
C GLY A 633 22.78 -30.82 3.80
N GLY A 634 22.23 -29.78 3.17
CA GLY A 634 22.47 -28.38 3.49
C GLY A 634 23.85 -27.84 3.06
N LYS A 635 24.52 -28.50 2.10
CA LYS A 635 25.91 -28.15 1.73
C LYS A 635 26.06 -27.16 0.59
N GLN A 636 24.98 -26.88 -0.14
CA GLN A 636 25.02 -25.91 -1.24
C GLN A 636 24.84 -24.49 -0.68
N ILE A 637 25.45 -23.52 -1.37
CA ILE A 637 25.30 -22.10 -1.04
C ILE A 637 24.03 -21.58 -1.70
N LEU A 638 23.23 -20.82 -0.93
CA LEU A 638 22.03 -20.15 -1.43
C LEU A 638 22.38 -19.24 -2.61
N PRO A 639 21.75 -19.40 -3.78
CA PRO A 639 21.94 -18.46 -4.88
C PRO A 639 21.42 -17.07 -4.50
N PHE A 640 22.19 -16.02 -4.78
CA PHE A 640 21.84 -14.62 -4.48
C PHE A 640 20.43 -14.25 -4.99
N ARG A 641 20.02 -14.76 -6.15
CA ARG A 641 18.67 -14.56 -6.72
C ARG A 641 17.49 -15.06 -5.86
N TYR A 642 17.76 -15.84 -4.82
CA TYR A 642 16.76 -16.36 -3.88
C TYR A 642 16.92 -15.79 -2.47
N GLU A 643 17.87 -14.92 -2.25
CA GLU A 643 18.18 -14.35 -0.92
C GLU A 643 17.28 -13.14 -0.63
N PHE A 644 16.17 -13.37 0.08
CA PHE A 644 15.16 -12.35 0.38
C PHE A 644 14.96 -12.10 1.89
N HIS A 645 15.60 -12.84 2.79
CA HIS A 645 15.45 -12.68 4.24
C HIS A 645 16.34 -11.53 4.77
N ALA A 646 15.84 -10.30 4.71
CA ALA A 646 16.57 -9.09 5.11
C ALA A 646 16.53 -8.76 6.61
N ASN A 647 15.70 -9.45 7.43
CA ASN A 647 15.48 -9.22 8.87
C ASN A 647 16.47 -9.93 9.79
#